data_d470c05d626cfce47112081a87438740
#
_entry.id   d470c05d626cfce47112081a87438740
#
_cell.length_a   1.000
_cell.length_b   1.000
_cell.length_c   1.000
_cell.angle_alpha   90.00
_cell.angle_beta   90.00
_cell.angle_gamma   90.00
#
_symmetry.space_group_name_H-M   'P 1'
#
loop_
_entity.id
_entity.type
_entity.pdbx_description
1 polymer ?
#
loop_
_entity_poly.entity_id
_entity_poly.type
_entity_poly.pdbx_seq_one_letter_code
_entity_poly.pdbx_strand_id
1 'polypeptide(L)'
;MFSQEGTVTGRVFNRINNEPVPFVNIILENNPKTGTTSDIDGNFTIKSVDPGYIRLVASAVGFKKKITEDFLVTRSHPVFVDIAMDEEVITLKDVEIKSGSVVRKIANPVSMQTLSVQEIEKDPGSNRDVSRVIQVLPGVASSVAFRNDIIVRGGGPGENRFYLDGVEIPYINHFATQGASGGPVGIINVDLIREIDLFSGAFQASRGNALSSVMELRQVEGSKDRFNGRFSIGSNDIALTLDAPVSRKSSLLLSVRRSYLQFLFDVLGLPFLPTYNDYQLKYRIDLDQKNQLSIISIGALDQFRLNTGIKNPDDFQKYVVNTLPVNNQWSYAFGIVYRHFRHNGSDTYVLSRNMLDNRRYKYNGNIEADTNLLLDYKSRETENKFRYEGTLNLNDWKISFGGGAEYSGYSNDTYQKLFIADSVRVLDYNSKIDLFKYSLFAQVSKPFFKEKLTLTLGARLDGNTYSDEMNNPLRQFSPRFTASYRLAEKWYLNFNTGRYFQLPPYTALGFRDNNGRLVNDSLGIKYISADHVVLGLEFLPRQSTKISVEGFYKYYMDYPLSVADGISLASKGADYTVLGDEPVVPISKGRAYGFELLARDVNLFRFNVLLSYTFVRSEFTNRESKYIPSSWDNRHLLNFVISRKFKYNWQAGIKFRFAGGAPYTPYDLGKSSLVSAWDVQSRGYLDYSSYNSLRLGSFNQLDIRIDKGFYFQKWSLMVYLDVQNVLNFQAQQPAILINTQPDGSVIRYTDPQGNERYQLRTID
;
A
#
# COMPACT_ATOMS: atom_id res chain seq x y z
N MET A 1 22.24 -41.34 10.53
CA MET A 1 21.37 -40.16 10.65
C MET A 1 20.40 -40.19 9.47
N PHE A 2 19.15 -40.58 9.70
CA PHE A 2 18.13 -40.51 8.64
C PHE A 2 17.78 -39.05 8.44
N SER A 3 18.20 -38.50 7.31
CA SER A 3 17.79 -37.17 6.86
C SER A 3 16.29 -37.22 6.56
N GLN A 4 15.44 -36.81 7.50
CA GLN A 4 14.05 -36.52 7.14
C GLN A 4 14.02 -35.24 6.34
N GLU A 5 13.74 -35.38 5.07
CA GLU A 5 13.59 -34.30 4.08
C GLU A 5 12.17 -33.75 4.17
N GLY A 6 11.97 -32.52 3.70
CA GLY A 6 10.66 -31.89 3.68
C GLY A 6 9.70 -32.57 2.71
N THR A 7 8.41 -32.28 2.84
CA THR A 7 7.36 -32.78 1.96
C THR A 7 6.54 -31.61 1.42
N VAL A 8 6.21 -31.65 0.14
CA VAL A 8 5.28 -30.73 -0.50
C VAL A 8 4.07 -31.50 -0.97
N THR A 9 2.89 -31.07 -0.58
CA THR A 9 1.60 -31.62 -1.04
C THR A 9 0.82 -30.52 -1.73
N GLY A 10 -0.15 -30.86 -2.54
CA GLY A 10 -0.97 -29.84 -3.18
C GLY A 10 -1.94 -30.40 -4.19
N ARG A 11 -2.63 -29.50 -4.86
CA ARG A 11 -3.57 -29.80 -5.93
C ARG A 11 -3.27 -28.98 -7.16
N VAL A 12 -3.34 -29.61 -8.33
CA VAL A 12 -3.30 -28.95 -9.63
C VAL A 12 -4.72 -28.87 -10.21
N PHE A 13 -5.11 -27.70 -10.65
CA PHE A 13 -6.45 -27.46 -11.19
C PHE A 13 -6.43 -26.42 -12.31
N ASN A 14 -7.46 -26.50 -13.17
CA ASN A 14 -7.70 -25.51 -14.20
C ASN A 14 -8.15 -24.18 -13.56
N ARG A 15 -7.46 -23.09 -13.86
CA ARG A 15 -7.74 -21.75 -13.29
C ARG A 15 -9.13 -21.24 -13.57
N ILE A 16 -9.73 -21.64 -14.72
CA ILE A 16 -11.00 -21.12 -15.20
C ILE A 16 -12.18 -21.75 -14.46
N ASN A 17 -12.18 -23.11 -14.40
CA ASN A 17 -13.33 -23.89 -13.92
C ASN A 17 -13.07 -24.65 -12.63
N ASN A 18 -11.85 -24.56 -12.05
CA ASN A 18 -11.39 -25.26 -10.84
C ASN A 18 -11.46 -26.80 -10.94
N GLU A 19 -11.60 -27.35 -12.15
CA GLU A 19 -11.55 -28.80 -12.35
C GLU A 19 -10.13 -29.33 -12.10
N PRO A 20 -9.96 -30.52 -11.50
CA PRO A 20 -8.64 -31.12 -11.32
C PRO A 20 -7.96 -31.34 -12.68
N VAL A 21 -6.65 -31.10 -12.73
CA VAL A 21 -5.84 -31.48 -13.91
C VAL A 21 -5.03 -32.72 -13.55
N PRO A 22 -5.41 -33.88 -14.11
CA PRO A 22 -4.73 -35.14 -13.85
C PRO A 22 -3.41 -35.23 -14.60
N PHE A 23 -2.51 -36.07 -14.08
CA PHE A 23 -1.25 -36.48 -14.72
C PHE A 23 -0.32 -35.31 -15.09
N VAL A 24 -0.36 -34.22 -14.32
CA VAL A 24 0.55 -33.10 -14.46
C VAL A 24 1.92 -33.50 -13.94
N ASN A 25 2.96 -33.33 -14.73
CA ASN A 25 4.34 -33.50 -14.28
C ASN A 25 4.75 -32.27 -13.43
N ILE A 26 5.14 -32.50 -12.18
CA ILE A 26 5.48 -31.48 -11.20
C ILE A 26 6.89 -31.76 -10.70
N ILE A 27 7.81 -30.83 -10.93
CA ILE A 27 9.23 -30.96 -10.57
C ILE A 27 9.70 -29.75 -9.78
N LEU A 28 10.78 -29.91 -9.01
CA LEU A 28 11.48 -28.78 -8.40
C LEU A 28 12.22 -27.99 -9.48
N GLU A 29 12.07 -26.66 -9.49
CA GLU A 29 12.73 -25.80 -10.47
C GLU A 29 14.26 -25.96 -10.41
N ASN A 30 14.84 -25.97 -9.21
CA ASN A 30 16.28 -26.03 -8.97
C ASN A 30 16.85 -27.46 -8.98
N ASN A 31 16.00 -28.48 -8.99
CA ASN A 31 16.38 -29.89 -9.05
C ASN A 31 15.34 -30.71 -9.84
N PRO A 32 15.39 -30.68 -11.17
CA PRO A 32 14.41 -31.34 -12.05
C PRO A 32 14.32 -32.86 -11.90
N LYS A 33 15.28 -33.49 -11.20
CA LYS A 33 15.26 -34.94 -10.90
C LYS A 33 14.31 -35.28 -9.75
N THR A 34 13.92 -34.28 -8.94
CA THR A 34 12.96 -34.46 -7.83
C THR A 34 11.60 -33.93 -8.27
N GLY A 35 10.62 -34.79 -8.32
CA GLY A 35 9.27 -34.43 -8.76
C GLY A 35 8.30 -35.59 -8.58
N THR A 36 7.09 -35.39 -9.08
CA THR A 36 5.97 -36.33 -9.04
C THR A 36 4.99 -36.05 -10.17
N THR A 37 3.95 -36.89 -10.28
CA THR A 37 2.82 -36.66 -11.19
C THR A 37 1.55 -36.54 -10.35
N SER A 38 0.64 -35.63 -10.73
CA SER A 38 -0.67 -35.54 -10.06
C SER A 38 -1.56 -36.76 -10.33
N ASP A 39 -2.37 -37.13 -9.36
CA ASP A 39 -3.40 -38.15 -9.50
C ASP A 39 -4.62 -37.69 -10.33
N ILE A 40 -5.66 -38.54 -10.42
CA ILE A 40 -6.88 -38.26 -11.18
C ILE A 40 -7.66 -37.06 -10.60
N ASP A 41 -7.53 -36.79 -9.32
CA ASP A 41 -8.15 -35.67 -8.60
C ASP A 41 -7.26 -34.44 -8.58
N GLY A 42 -6.12 -34.48 -9.31
CA GLY A 42 -5.15 -33.39 -9.38
C GLY A 42 -4.23 -33.30 -8.17
N ASN A 43 -4.33 -34.17 -7.17
CA ASN A 43 -3.51 -34.10 -5.98
C ASN A 43 -2.10 -34.61 -6.27
N PHE A 44 -1.11 -34.05 -5.57
CA PHE A 44 0.27 -34.50 -5.69
C PHE A 44 1.00 -34.46 -4.34
N THR A 45 2.06 -35.26 -4.25
CA THR A 45 2.97 -35.29 -3.10
C THR A 45 4.40 -35.46 -3.60
N ILE A 46 5.28 -34.50 -3.26
CA ILE A 46 6.72 -34.59 -3.50
C ILE A 46 7.39 -34.80 -2.13
N LYS A 47 8.05 -35.91 -1.97
CA LYS A 47 8.85 -36.24 -0.77
C LYS A 47 10.30 -35.90 -1.01
N SER A 48 11.09 -35.88 0.05
CA SER A 48 12.55 -35.76 -0.04
C SER A 48 13.00 -34.42 -0.60
N VAL A 49 12.32 -33.33 -0.17
CA VAL A 49 12.64 -31.97 -0.58
C VAL A 49 13.55 -31.32 0.46
N ASP A 50 14.67 -30.73 -0.01
CA ASP A 50 15.55 -29.95 0.86
C ASP A 50 14.83 -28.74 1.46
N PRO A 51 15.00 -28.48 2.78
CA PRO A 51 14.39 -27.31 3.41
C PRO A 51 14.90 -25.98 2.84
N GLY A 52 13.99 -25.03 2.70
CA GLY A 52 14.28 -23.69 2.18
C GLY A 52 13.20 -23.19 1.25
N TYR A 53 13.41 -22.01 0.67
CA TYR A 53 12.51 -21.47 -0.35
C TYR A 53 12.73 -22.16 -1.68
N ILE A 54 11.65 -22.72 -2.24
CA ILE A 54 11.64 -23.47 -3.50
C ILE A 54 10.50 -22.99 -4.40
N ARG A 55 10.57 -23.38 -5.68
CA ARG A 55 9.49 -23.27 -6.66
C ARG A 55 9.24 -24.62 -7.31
N LEU A 56 8.00 -24.84 -7.73
CA LEU A 56 7.60 -25.98 -8.53
C LEU A 56 7.36 -25.55 -9.98
N VAL A 57 7.62 -26.46 -10.86
CA VAL A 57 7.31 -26.36 -12.29
C VAL A 57 6.26 -27.41 -12.61
N ALA A 58 5.08 -27.00 -13.02
CA ALA A 58 3.99 -27.88 -13.45
C ALA A 58 3.83 -27.81 -14.97
N SER A 59 3.74 -28.98 -15.62
CA SER A 59 3.55 -29.09 -17.08
C SER A 59 2.61 -30.25 -17.42
N ALA A 60 1.66 -30.00 -18.31
CA ALA A 60 0.72 -30.97 -18.84
C ALA A 60 0.37 -30.64 -20.30
N VAL A 61 -0.04 -31.63 -21.08
CA VAL A 61 -0.52 -31.43 -22.44
C VAL A 61 -1.83 -30.65 -22.39
N GLY A 62 -1.98 -29.64 -23.24
CA GLY A 62 -3.16 -28.76 -23.26
C GLY A 62 -3.13 -27.62 -22.26
N PHE A 63 -2.04 -27.47 -21.47
CA PHE A 63 -1.89 -26.41 -20.49
C PHE A 63 -0.56 -25.67 -20.66
N LYS A 64 -0.60 -24.35 -20.41
CA LYS A 64 0.62 -23.53 -20.35
C LYS A 64 1.45 -23.97 -19.14
N LYS A 65 2.76 -24.16 -19.36
CA LYS A 65 3.70 -24.46 -18.29
C LYS A 65 3.59 -23.40 -17.17
N LYS A 66 3.40 -23.84 -15.93
CA LYS A 66 3.28 -22.99 -14.76
C LYS A 66 4.48 -23.17 -13.84
N ILE A 67 5.05 -22.06 -13.40
CA ILE A 67 6.02 -22.02 -12.30
C ILE A 67 5.32 -21.35 -11.13
N THR A 68 5.43 -21.97 -9.95
CA THR A 68 4.82 -21.40 -8.73
C THR A 68 5.65 -20.21 -8.23
N GLU A 69 5.08 -19.42 -7.37
CA GLU A 69 5.78 -18.48 -6.53
C GLU A 69 6.69 -19.22 -5.54
N ASP A 70 7.65 -18.54 -4.92
CA ASP A 70 8.46 -19.12 -3.85
C ASP A 70 7.60 -19.49 -2.64
N PHE A 71 7.90 -20.62 -2.01
CA PHE A 71 7.33 -21.00 -0.72
C PHE A 71 8.37 -21.74 0.13
N LEU A 72 8.25 -21.63 1.45
CA LEU A 72 9.19 -22.20 2.40
C LEU A 72 8.84 -23.66 2.70
N VAL A 73 9.75 -24.58 2.42
CA VAL A 73 9.68 -25.98 2.86
C VAL A 73 10.49 -26.14 4.13
N THR A 74 9.91 -26.85 5.10
CA THR A 74 10.56 -27.22 6.36
C THR A 74 10.55 -28.74 6.54
N ARG A 75 11.30 -29.25 7.52
CA ARG A 75 11.29 -30.68 7.86
C ARG A 75 10.15 -31.06 8.78
N SER A 76 9.60 -30.08 9.49
CA SER A 76 8.65 -30.29 10.57
C SER A 76 7.24 -30.62 10.09
N HIS A 77 6.86 -30.17 8.89
CA HIS A 77 5.52 -30.38 8.34
C HIS A 77 5.49 -30.26 6.81
N PRO A 78 4.58 -30.97 6.13
CA PRO A 78 4.32 -30.76 4.72
C PRO A 78 3.82 -29.34 4.43
N VAL A 79 4.22 -28.77 3.30
CA VAL A 79 3.68 -27.50 2.80
C VAL A 79 2.64 -27.80 1.74
N PHE A 80 1.48 -27.17 1.82
CA PHE A 80 0.41 -27.30 0.84
C PHE A 80 0.48 -26.18 -0.22
N VAL A 81 0.46 -26.57 -1.51
CA VAL A 81 0.59 -25.65 -2.64
C VAL A 81 -0.47 -25.93 -3.70
N ASP A 82 -1.40 -25.01 -3.88
CA ASP A 82 -2.38 -25.02 -4.98
C ASP A 82 -1.75 -24.50 -6.27
N ILE A 83 -1.81 -25.28 -7.36
CA ILE A 83 -1.26 -24.92 -8.67
C ILE A 83 -2.40 -24.71 -9.67
N ALA A 84 -2.71 -23.46 -9.99
CA ALA A 84 -3.70 -23.11 -11.01
C ALA A 84 -3.03 -23.03 -12.40
N MET A 85 -3.43 -23.90 -13.34
CA MET A 85 -2.93 -23.94 -14.71
C MET A 85 -3.88 -23.27 -15.68
N ASP A 86 -3.31 -22.58 -16.68
CA ASP A 86 -4.04 -21.97 -17.77
C ASP A 86 -4.04 -22.89 -19.00
N GLU A 87 -5.17 -23.08 -19.67
CA GLU A 87 -5.24 -23.85 -20.89
C GLU A 87 -4.40 -23.27 -22.02
N GLU A 88 -3.83 -24.13 -22.85
CA GLU A 88 -3.08 -23.76 -24.05
C GLU A 88 -3.76 -24.37 -25.27
N VAL A 89 -4.11 -23.55 -26.26
CA VAL A 89 -4.53 -24.04 -27.57
C VAL A 89 -3.29 -24.59 -28.28
N ILE A 90 -3.26 -25.89 -28.52
CA ILE A 90 -2.09 -26.69 -28.86
C ILE A 90 -1.40 -26.18 -30.15
N THR A 91 -0.16 -25.73 -30.02
CA THR A 91 0.84 -25.78 -31.09
C THR A 91 2.06 -26.56 -30.55
N LEU A 92 2.27 -27.76 -31.09
CA LEU A 92 3.40 -28.61 -30.75
C LEU A 92 4.74 -27.89 -31.03
N LYS A 93 5.45 -27.50 -29.97
CA LYS A 93 6.88 -27.14 -30.01
C LYS A 93 7.55 -27.63 -28.74
N ASP A 94 8.76 -28.16 -28.93
CA ASP A 94 9.60 -28.71 -27.86
C ASP A 94 9.72 -27.79 -26.63
N VAL A 95 9.53 -28.38 -25.46
CA VAL A 95 9.59 -27.70 -24.16
C VAL A 95 10.99 -27.80 -23.59
N GLU A 96 11.80 -26.76 -23.74
CA GLU A 96 13.10 -26.64 -23.07
C GLU A 96 12.90 -26.16 -21.62
N ILE A 97 13.37 -26.93 -20.63
CA ILE A 97 13.29 -26.59 -19.21
C ILE A 97 14.48 -25.71 -18.85
N LYS A 98 14.25 -24.40 -18.64
CA LYS A 98 15.26 -23.46 -18.10
C LYS A 98 14.79 -22.93 -16.74
N SER A 99 15.68 -22.93 -15.75
CA SER A 99 15.38 -22.53 -14.38
C SER A 99 15.28 -21.02 -14.23
N GLY A 100 14.33 -20.55 -13.40
CA GLY A 100 14.08 -19.16 -13.03
C GLY A 100 13.08 -18.45 -13.93
N SER A 101 11.90 -18.09 -13.44
CA SER A 101 11.00 -17.24 -14.23
C SER A 101 10.52 -16.01 -13.49
N VAL A 102 10.59 -14.88 -14.18
CA VAL A 102 9.83 -13.68 -13.84
C VAL A 102 8.45 -13.85 -14.49
N VAL A 103 7.42 -14.05 -13.67
CA VAL A 103 6.07 -14.35 -14.16
C VAL A 103 5.47 -13.13 -14.85
N ARG A 104 5.20 -13.24 -16.17
CA ARG A 104 4.40 -12.25 -16.90
C ARG A 104 2.93 -12.64 -16.81
N LYS A 105 2.12 -11.84 -16.13
CA LYS A 105 0.66 -12.04 -16.13
C LYS A 105 0.07 -11.43 -17.40
N ILE A 106 -0.41 -12.26 -18.33
CA ILE A 106 -0.91 -11.86 -19.66
C ILE A 106 -2.11 -10.91 -19.55
N ALA A 107 -2.87 -10.95 -18.47
CA ALA A 107 -4.07 -10.15 -18.32
C ALA A 107 -3.82 -8.64 -18.18
N ASN A 108 -2.67 -8.23 -17.64
CA ASN A 108 -2.26 -6.83 -17.50
C ASN A 108 -0.73 -6.72 -17.64
N PRO A 109 -0.21 -6.67 -18.86
CA PRO A 109 1.24 -6.70 -19.10
C PRO A 109 1.95 -5.38 -18.82
N VAL A 110 1.20 -4.29 -18.59
CA VAL A 110 1.72 -2.93 -18.49
C VAL A 110 1.67 -2.46 -17.04
N SER A 111 2.75 -1.86 -16.56
CA SER A 111 2.82 -1.19 -15.24
C SER A 111 2.40 -2.07 -14.05
N MET A 112 2.62 -3.39 -14.15
CA MET A 112 2.37 -4.34 -13.08
C MET A 112 3.68 -4.95 -12.60
N GLN A 113 3.89 -4.96 -11.29
CA GLN A 113 5.02 -5.61 -10.63
C GLN A 113 4.51 -6.58 -9.56
N THR A 114 5.13 -7.77 -9.51
CA THR A 114 4.81 -8.78 -8.49
C THR A 114 6.02 -8.98 -7.59
N LEU A 115 5.77 -9.00 -6.28
CA LEU A 115 6.75 -9.38 -5.26
C LEU A 115 6.37 -10.74 -4.68
N SER A 116 7.35 -11.64 -4.60
CA SER A 116 7.20 -12.97 -4.01
C SER A 116 7.38 -12.93 -2.49
N VAL A 117 6.91 -13.98 -1.80
CA VAL A 117 7.08 -14.12 -0.34
C VAL A 117 8.54 -14.00 0.10
N GLN A 118 9.48 -14.58 -0.67
CA GLN A 118 10.89 -14.49 -0.33
C GLN A 118 11.40 -13.05 -0.39
N GLU A 119 11.01 -12.28 -1.40
CA GLU A 119 11.37 -10.87 -1.51
C GLU A 119 10.77 -10.04 -0.37
N ILE A 120 9.53 -10.36 0.03
CA ILE A 120 8.84 -9.66 1.13
C ILE A 120 9.49 -9.97 2.49
N GLU A 121 9.75 -11.26 2.79
CA GLU A 121 10.30 -11.67 4.09
C GLU A 121 11.77 -11.34 4.27
N LYS A 122 12.56 -11.25 3.18
CA LYS A 122 14.03 -11.19 3.19
C LYS A 122 14.59 -9.86 2.69
N ASP A 123 13.75 -8.86 2.43
CA ASP A 123 14.19 -7.54 1.99
C ASP A 123 14.98 -6.82 3.11
N PRO A 124 16.25 -6.41 2.86
CA PRO A 124 17.03 -5.69 3.87
C PRO A 124 16.38 -4.35 4.25
N GLY A 125 16.38 -4.01 5.52
CA GLY A 125 15.88 -2.73 6.03
C GLY A 125 14.37 -2.55 5.99
N SER A 126 13.60 -3.57 5.59
CA SER A 126 12.14 -3.47 5.52
C SER A 126 11.45 -3.74 6.87
N ASN A 127 12.13 -4.34 7.84
CA ASN A 127 11.51 -4.81 9.09
C ASN A 127 10.30 -5.73 8.87
N ARG A 128 10.27 -6.45 7.73
CA ARG A 128 9.12 -7.30 7.35
C ARG A 128 7.81 -6.50 7.22
N ASP A 129 7.90 -5.24 6.80
CA ASP A 129 6.77 -4.34 6.56
C ASP A 129 6.50 -4.24 5.06
N VAL A 130 5.30 -4.63 4.63
CA VAL A 130 4.85 -4.61 3.23
C VAL A 130 5.04 -3.23 2.60
N SER A 131 4.70 -2.16 3.33
CA SER A 131 4.79 -0.79 2.84
C SER A 131 6.23 -0.39 2.51
N ARG A 132 7.21 -0.94 3.24
CA ARG A 132 8.65 -0.69 2.98
C ARG A 132 9.21 -1.56 1.86
N VAL A 133 8.73 -2.79 1.76
CA VAL A 133 9.18 -3.70 0.71
C VAL A 133 8.81 -3.17 -0.68
N ILE A 134 7.59 -2.68 -0.87
CA ILE A 134 7.14 -2.18 -2.18
C ILE A 134 7.86 -0.91 -2.65
N GLN A 135 8.54 -0.18 -1.76
CA GLN A 135 9.31 1.00 -2.12
C GLN A 135 10.54 0.71 -3.01
N VAL A 136 10.94 -0.57 -3.15
CA VAL A 136 12.01 -0.95 -4.08
C VAL A 136 11.54 -0.99 -5.54
N LEU A 137 10.22 -0.99 -5.77
CA LEU A 137 9.64 -1.06 -7.11
C LEU A 137 9.76 0.29 -7.83
N PRO A 138 9.88 0.28 -9.18
CA PRO A 138 9.91 1.52 -9.94
C PRO A 138 8.63 2.33 -9.74
N GLY A 139 8.75 3.64 -9.73
CA GLY A 139 7.64 4.58 -9.54
C GLY A 139 7.16 4.74 -8.11
N VAL A 140 7.67 3.96 -7.15
CA VAL A 140 7.25 4.03 -5.76
C VAL A 140 8.24 4.83 -4.92
N ALA A 141 7.77 5.92 -4.34
CA ALA A 141 8.49 6.72 -3.37
C ALA A 141 7.93 6.50 -1.96
N SER A 142 8.69 6.90 -0.96
CA SER A 142 8.24 7.02 0.43
C SER A 142 8.43 8.45 0.92
N SER A 143 7.65 8.86 1.90
CA SER A 143 7.97 10.04 2.71
C SER A 143 9.22 9.77 3.55
N VAL A 144 9.95 10.83 3.89
CA VAL A 144 11.14 10.74 4.76
C VAL A 144 10.69 10.62 6.22
N ALA A 145 11.35 9.76 6.98
CA ALA A 145 11.29 9.54 8.43
C ALA A 145 9.89 9.26 9.04
N PHE A 146 9.81 8.16 9.80
CA PHE A 146 8.67 7.74 10.64
C PHE A 146 7.32 7.55 9.91
N ARG A 147 7.31 7.51 8.56
CA ARG A 147 6.11 7.25 7.76
C ARG A 147 6.39 6.23 6.67
N ASN A 148 5.39 5.41 6.37
CA ASN A 148 5.43 4.41 5.30
C ASN A 148 4.38 4.74 4.22
N ASP A 149 4.27 6.02 3.86
CA ASP A 149 3.39 6.42 2.76
C ASP A 149 3.81 5.73 1.47
N ILE A 150 2.82 5.32 0.69
CA ILE A 150 3.02 4.76 -0.64
C ILE A 150 2.66 5.84 -1.64
N ILE A 151 3.66 6.35 -2.32
CA ILE A 151 3.55 7.43 -3.30
C ILE A 151 3.90 6.83 -4.65
N VAL A 152 2.92 6.75 -5.56
CA VAL A 152 3.13 6.08 -6.85
C VAL A 152 3.08 7.08 -8.00
N ARG A 153 4.20 7.19 -8.74
CA ARG A 153 4.32 8.09 -9.89
C ARG A 153 3.89 9.52 -9.55
N GLY A 154 4.33 10.01 -8.39
CA GLY A 154 4.05 11.38 -7.92
C GLY A 154 2.62 11.65 -7.47
N GLY A 155 1.75 10.65 -7.39
CA GLY A 155 0.43 10.77 -6.78
C GLY A 155 0.48 10.55 -5.27
N GLY A 156 -0.34 11.27 -4.52
CA GLY A 156 -0.37 11.24 -3.07
C GLY A 156 -0.80 9.89 -2.47
N PRO A 157 -0.55 9.67 -1.16
CA PRO A 157 -0.84 8.38 -0.51
C PRO A 157 -2.34 8.03 -0.50
N GLY A 158 -3.25 9.00 -0.51
CA GLY A 158 -4.70 8.78 -0.59
C GLY A 158 -5.21 8.26 -1.94
N GLU A 159 -4.37 8.28 -2.99
CA GLU A 159 -4.74 7.89 -4.35
C GLU A 159 -4.61 6.39 -4.63
N ASN A 160 -4.22 5.60 -3.63
CA ASN A 160 -4.00 4.16 -3.73
C ASN A 160 -5.18 3.36 -3.18
N ARG A 161 -5.39 2.13 -3.68
CA ARG A 161 -6.36 1.18 -3.13
C ARG A 161 -5.72 -0.18 -2.90
N PHE A 162 -6.14 -0.81 -1.81
CA PHE A 162 -5.56 -2.06 -1.33
C PHE A 162 -6.63 -3.15 -1.23
N TYR A 163 -6.30 -4.35 -1.69
CA TYR A 163 -7.18 -5.51 -1.64
C TYR A 163 -6.46 -6.69 -1.00
N LEU A 164 -7.07 -7.30 0.01
CA LEU A 164 -6.59 -8.51 0.66
C LEU A 164 -7.49 -9.68 0.25
N ASP A 165 -6.99 -10.60 -0.59
CA ASP A 165 -7.76 -11.71 -1.19
C ASP A 165 -9.09 -11.26 -1.81
N GLY A 166 -9.14 -10.05 -2.38
CA GLY A 166 -10.31 -9.47 -3.02
C GLY A 166 -11.20 -8.61 -2.12
N VAL A 167 -10.98 -8.58 -0.82
CA VAL A 167 -11.62 -7.64 0.11
C VAL A 167 -10.85 -6.32 0.11
N GLU A 168 -11.53 -5.21 -0.13
CA GLU A 168 -10.91 -3.89 -0.05
C GLU A 168 -10.63 -3.52 1.40
N ILE A 169 -9.37 -3.16 1.69
CA ILE A 169 -8.91 -2.66 2.99
C ILE A 169 -8.51 -1.19 2.83
N PRO A 170 -9.03 -0.28 3.66
CA PRO A 170 -8.81 1.15 3.45
C PRO A 170 -7.38 1.57 3.77
N TYR A 171 -6.74 0.91 4.73
CA TYR A 171 -5.42 1.24 5.25
C TYR A 171 -4.57 -0.02 5.38
N ILE A 172 -3.25 0.14 5.19
CA ILE A 172 -2.26 -0.92 5.36
C ILE A 172 -1.23 -0.60 6.43
N ASN A 173 -1.40 0.54 7.13
CA ASN A 173 -0.52 0.99 8.20
C ASN A 173 -1.31 1.33 9.47
N HIS A 174 -0.68 1.13 10.63
CA HIS A 174 -1.11 1.65 11.92
C HIS A 174 -0.98 3.18 11.96
N PHE A 175 -1.78 3.85 12.78
CA PHE A 175 -1.82 5.30 12.92
C PHE A 175 -2.03 6.01 11.58
N ALA A 176 -2.95 5.48 10.78
CA ALA A 176 -3.24 6.00 9.45
C ALA A 176 -3.69 7.46 9.49
N THR A 177 -3.19 8.26 8.55
CA THR A 177 -3.68 9.63 8.36
C THR A 177 -5.05 9.57 7.72
N GLN A 178 -6.06 10.12 8.40
CA GLN A 178 -7.42 10.16 7.89
C GLN A 178 -7.50 11.02 6.62
N GLY A 179 -8.18 10.51 5.59
CA GLY A 179 -8.22 11.11 4.26
C GLY A 179 -6.99 10.80 3.37
N ALA A 180 -5.99 10.11 3.91
CA ALA A 180 -4.84 9.54 3.21
C ALA A 180 -4.64 8.09 3.65
N SER A 181 -3.49 7.45 3.38
CA SER A 181 -3.25 6.05 3.78
C SER A 181 -1.94 5.82 4.52
N GLY A 182 -1.17 6.87 4.74
CA GLY A 182 0.15 6.76 5.38
C GLY A 182 0.08 6.51 6.88
N GLY A 183 1.13 5.89 7.41
CA GLY A 183 1.33 5.61 8.83
C GLY A 183 2.72 5.03 9.06
N PRO A 184 3.22 4.91 10.31
CA PRO A 184 4.62 4.56 10.57
C PRO A 184 4.94 3.06 10.46
N VAL A 185 3.97 2.18 10.62
CA VAL A 185 4.16 0.70 10.71
C VAL A 185 3.05 -0.02 9.98
N GLY A 186 3.40 -1.07 9.22
CA GLY A 186 2.43 -1.88 8.47
C GLY A 186 1.55 -2.76 9.34
N ILE A 187 0.25 -2.80 9.04
CA ILE A 187 -0.74 -3.69 9.68
C ILE A 187 -0.73 -5.11 9.09
N ILE A 188 -0.19 -5.29 7.89
CA ILE A 188 -0.18 -6.59 7.21
C ILE A 188 0.91 -7.49 7.80
N ASN A 189 0.54 -8.68 8.27
CA ASN A 189 1.51 -9.69 8.66
C ASN A 189 2.06 -10.40 7.41
N VAL A 190 3.34 -10.23 7.14
CA VAL A 190 4.01 -10.83 5.97
C VAL A 190 4.03 -12.35 6.01
N ASP A 191 3.94 -12.98 7.20
CA ASP A 191 3.89 -14.44 7.34
C ASP A 191 2.68 -15.07 6.64
N LEU A 192 1.63 -14.28 6.46
CA LEU A 192 0.40 -14.70 5.79
C LEU A 192 0.36 -14.29 4.31
N ILE A 193 1.34 -13.56 3.80
CA ILE A 193 1.33 -13.09 2.41
C ILE A 193 2.12 -14.02 1.51
N ARG A 194 1.51 -14.45 0.40
CA ARG A 194 2.14 -15.24 -0.66
C ARG A 194 2.74 -14.37 -1.77
N GLU A 195 2.01 -13.39 -2.21
CA GLU A 195 2.44 -12.46 -3.27
C GLU A 195 1.73 -11.11 -3.14
N ILE A 196 2.38 -10.08 -3.69
CA ILE A 196 1.82 -8.74 -3.82
C ILE A 196 1.90 -8.33 -5.28
N ASP A 197 0.76 -7.97 -5.88
CA ASP A 197 0.69 -7.36 -7.18
C ASP A 197 0.45 -5.86 -7.04
N LEU A 198 1.39 -5.05 -7.52
CA LEU A 198 1.26 -3.59 -7.59
C LEU A 198 0.98 -3.18 -9.04
N PHE A 199 -0.13 -2.50 -9.26
CA PHE A 199 -0.50 -1.85 -10.52
C PHE A 199 -0.30 -0.35 -10.38
N SER A 200 0.73 0.21 -11.03
CA SER A 200 1.01 1.66 -11.06
C SER A 200 0.36 2.37 -12.25
N GLY A 201 -0.50 1.68 -12.98
CA GLY A 201 -1.31 2.10 -14.13
C GLY A 201 -2.07 0.90 -14.70
N ALA A 202 -2.83 1.09 -15.76
CA ALA A 202 -3.58 0.02 -16.43
C ALA A 202 -4.48 -0.81 -15.48
N PHE A 203 -5.09 -0.18 -14.47
CA PHE A 203 -5.96 -0.88 -13.54
C PHE A 203 -7.12 -1.55 -14.27
N GLN A 204 -7.49 -2.75 -13.83
CA GLN A 204 -8.67 -3.44 -14.35
C GLN A 204 -9.93 -2.58 -14.14
N ALA A 205 -10.90 -2.69 -15.05
CA ALA A 205 -12.16 -1.95 -14.95
C ALA A 205 -12.96 -2.28 -13.67
N SER A 206 -12.75 -3.47 -13.09
CA SER A 206 -13.32 -3.86 -11.79
C SER A 206 -12.79 -3.04 -10.60
N ARG A 207 -11.66 -2.35 -10.76
CA ARG A 207 -11.04 -1.52 -9.72
C ARG A 207 -11.31 -0.05 -10.00
N GLY A 208 -12.03 0.60 -9.08
CA GLY A 208 -12.37 2.02 -9.12
C GLY A 208 -11.84 2.78 -7.92
N ASN A 209 -12.18 4.06 -7.83
CA ASN A 209 -11.86 4.96 -6.72
C ASN A 209 -10.36 5.06 -6.43
N ALA A 210 -9.50 4.94 -7.46
CA ALA A 210 -8.03 5.02 -7.39
C ALA A 210 -7.50 5.89 -8.52
N LEU A 211 -6.51 6.76 -8.24
CA LEU A 211 -5.85 7.61 -9.22
C LEU A 211 -4.38 7.23 -9.46
N SER A 212 -3.71 6.55 -8.51
CA SER A 212 -2.28 6.29 -8.63
C SER A 212 -1.91 4.81 -8.66
N SER A 213 -2.44 4.00 -7.74
CA SER A 213 -2.18 2.56 -7.78
C SER A 213 -3.32 1.71 -7.23
N VAL A 214 -3.28 0.45 -7.64
CA VAL A 214 -4.05 -0.63 -7.02
C VAL A 214 -3.06 -1.70 -6.58
N MET A 215 -3.20 -2.16 -5.34
CA MET A 215 -2.38 -3.23 -4.78
C MET A 215 -3.27 -4.41 -4.41
N GLU A 216 -2.94 -5.58 -4.92
CA GLU A 216 -3.59 -6.83 -4.58
C GLU A 216 -2.64 -7.71 -3.76
N LEU A 217 -3.00 -7.93 -2.49
CA LEU A 217 -2.28 -8.79 -1.58
C LEU A 217 -2.96 -10.15 -1.52
N ARG A 218 -2.21 -11.20 -1.78
CA ARG A 218 -2.71 -12.57 -1.72
C ARG A 218 -2.11 -13.30 -0.54
N GLN A 219 -2.96 -13.84 0.30
CA GLN A 219 -2.54 -14.62 1.44
C GLN A 219 -2.17 -16.05 1.02
N VAL A 220 -1.34 -16.70 1.84
CA VAL A 220 -1.08 -18.13 1.74
C VAL A 220 -2.37 -18.93 1.94
N GLU A 221 -2.37 -20.16 1.44
CA GLU A 221 -3.47 -21.09 1.73
C GLU A 221 -3.16 -21.85 3.03
N GLY A 222 -4.18 -21.96 3.88
CA GLY A 222 -4.04 -22.69 5.15
C GLY A 222 -3.95 -24.20 4.96
N SER A 223 -3.27 -24.85 5.89
CA SER A 223 -3.16 -26.31 5.96
C SER A 223 -4.51 -26.97 6.20
N LYS A 224 -4.79 -28.06 5.48
CA LYS A 224 -5.98 -28.89 5.68
C LYS A 224 -5.68 -30.20 6.45
N ASP A 225 -4.40 -30.44 6.73
CA ASP A 225 -3.97 -31.72 7.29
C ASP A 225 -3.44 -31.62 8.72
N ARG A 226 -2.74 -30.54 9.03
CA ARG A 226 -2.02 -30.39 10.31
C ARG A 226 -2.07 -28.97 10.83
N PHE A 227 -2.05 -28.87 12.16
CA PHE A 227 -1.86 -27.62 12.88
C PHE A 227 -0.40 -27.17 12.82
N ASN A 228 -0.18 -25.90 12.48
CA ASN A 228 1.11 -25.23 12.49
C ASN A 228 0.99 -23.93 13.31
N GLY A 229 2.04 -23.62 14.06
CA GLY A 229 2.16 -22.36 14.80
C GLY A 229 3.49 -21.70 14.50
N ARG A 230 3.48 -20.38 14.35
CA ARG A 230 4.70 -19.57 14.27
C ARG A 230 4.66 -18.53 15.37
N PHE A 231 5.73 -18.46 16.15
CA PHE A 231 5.98 -17.39 17.08
C PHE A 231 7.13 -16.54 16.57
N SER A 232 6.99 -15.22 16.54
CA SER A 232 8.02 -14.30 16.08
C SER A 232 8.19 -13.11 17.03
N ILE A 233 9.44 -12.69 17.18
CA ILE A 233 9.82 -11.45 17.87
C ILE A 233 10.61 -10.63 16.85
N GLY A 234 10.09 -9.47 16.50
CA GLY A 234 10.73 -8.52 15.60
C GLY A 234 11.37 -7.36 16.34
N SER A 235 11.69 -6.28 15.66
CA SER A 235 12.20 -5.02 16.25
C SER A 235 11.08 -4.20 16.92
N ASN A 236 9.84 -4.40 16.51
CA ASN A 236 8.70 -3.55 16.89
C ASN A 236 7.62 -4.30 17.67
N ASP A 237 7.48 -5.61 17.44
CA ASP A 237 6.35 -6.40 17.93
C ASP A 237 6.68 -7.87 18.20
N ILE A 238 5.76 -8.50 18.89
CA ILE A 238 5.66 -9.94 19.07
C ILE A 238 4.42 -10.42 18.33
N ALA A 239 4.55 -11.52 17.58
CA ALA A 239 3.45 -12.11 16.82
C ALA A 239 3.29 -13.60 17.09
N LEU A 240 2.04 -14.03 17.14
CA LEU A 240 1.63 -15.44 17.10
C LEU A 240 0.77 -15.66 15.86
N THR A 241 1.20 -16.58 15.00
CA THR A 241 0.48 -16.96 13.79
C THR A 241 0.11 -18.44 13.88
N LEU A 242 -1.15 -18.74 13.64
CA LEU A 242 -1.72 -20.10 13.64
C LEU A 242 -2.20 -20.45 12.24
N ASP A 243 -1.90 -21.65 11.80
CA ASP A 243 -2.38 -22.28 10.57
C ASP A 243 -2.95 -23.64 10.93
N ALA A 244 -4.27 -23.80 10.82
CA ALA A 244 -5.00 -24.92 11.37
C ALA A 244 -6.03 -25.50 10.38
N PRO A 245 -6.11 -26.83 10.24
CA PRO A 245 -7.25 -27.48 9.62
C PRO A 245 -8.47 -27.35 10.54
N VAL A 246 -9.58 -26.88 10.02
CA VAL A 246 -10.88 -26.90 10.72
C VAL A 246 -11.67 -28.15 10.30
N SER A 247 -11.54 -28.52 9.04
CA SER A 247 -12.03 -29.79 8.50
C SER A 247 -11.18 -30.21 7.29
N ARG A 248 -11.46 -31.37 6.71
CA ARG A 248 -10.80 -31.82 5.47
C ARG A 248 -11.00 -30.88 4.28
N LYS A 249 -12.01 -30.01 4.34
CA LYS A 249 -12.35 -29.04 3.27
C LYS A 249 -12.08 -27.59 3.68
N SER A 250 -11.65 -27.34 4.91
CA SER A 250 -11.50 -25.98 5.40
C SER A 250 -10.26 -25.79 6.25
N SER A 251 -9.71 -24.58 6.17
CA SER A 251 -8.53 -24.13 6.91
C SER A 251 -8.73 -22.76 7.51
N LEU A 252 -8.03 -22.50 8.60
CA LEU A 252 -8.00 -21.24 9.32
C LEU A 252 -6.55 -20.74 9.42
N LEU A 253 -6.33 -19.52 8.98
CA LEU A 253 -5.13 -18.73 9.26
C LEU A 253 -5.52 -17.62 10.23
N LEU A 254 -4.78 -17.47 11.30
CA LEU A 254 -4.98 -16.40 12.28
C LEU A 254 -3.63 -15.88 12.75
N SER A 255 -3.45 -14.58 12.71
CA SER A 255 -2.32 -13.91 13.32
C SER A 255 -2.78 -12.86 14.31
N VAL A 256 -2.08 -12.74 15.44
CA VAL A 256 -2.26 -11.69 16.43
C VAL A 256 -0.89 -11.10 16.73
N ARG A 257 -0.79 -9.75 16.69
CA ARG A 257 0.45 -9.04 17.00
C ARG A 257 0.21 -7.99 18.08
N ARG A 258 1.26 -7.73 18.86
CA ARG A 258 1.32 -6.66 19.86
C ARG A 258 2.66 -5.99 19.81
N SER A 259 2.66 -4.66 19.73
CA SER A 259 3.89 -3.88 19.79
C SER A 259 4.40 -3.74 21.22
N TYR A 260 5.73 -3.62 21.37
CA TYR A 260 6.41 -3.22 22.59
C TYR A 260 7.15 -1.88 22.43
N LEU A 261 6.81 -1.12 21.38
CA LEU A 261 7.42 0.18 21.07
C LEU A 261 7.28 1.17 22.23
N GLN A 262 6.17 1.14 22.95
CA GLN A 262 5.97 1.99 24.12
C GLN A 262 7.09 1.82 25.15
N PHE A 263 7.43 0.58 25.48
CA PHE A 263 8.54 0.28 26.42
C PHE A 263 9.88 0.72 25.85
N LEU A 264 10.16 0.39 24.58
CA LEU A 264 11.42 0.74 23.93
C LEU A 264 11.61 2.25 23.84
N PHE A 265 10.57 2.99 23.47
CA PHE A 265 10.61 4.44 23.30
C PHE A 265 10.74 5.17 24.65
N ASP A 266 10.12 4.63 25.70
CA ASP A 266 10.28 5.16 27.06
C ASP A 266 11.73 5.01 27.55
N VAL A 267 12.32 3.83 27.39
CA VAL A 267 13.73 3.58 27.72
C VAL A 267 14.70 4.48 26.93
N LEU A 268 14.38 4.75 25.67
CA LEU A 268 15.18 5.64 24.80
C LEU A 268 14.89 7.14 25.05
N GLY A 269 13.96 7.48 25.95
CA GLY A 269 13.59 8.86 26.24
C GLY A 269 12.91 9.58 25.06
N LEU A 270 12.21 8.84 24.16
CA LEU A 270 11.50 9.46 23.07
C LEU A 270 10.22 10.18 23.54
N PRO A 271 9.84 11.30 22.91
CA PRO A 271 8.75 12.15 23.39
C PRO A 271 7.33 11.59 23.14
N PHE A 272 7.22 10.42 22.57
CA PHE A 272 5.95 9.75 22.28
C PHE A 272 6.05 8.23 22.45
N LEU A 273 4.93 7.62 22.83
CA LEU A 273 4.83 6.22 23.25
C LEU A 273 3.70 5.52 22.46
N PRO A 274 3.98 5.03 21.23
CA PRO A 274 2.99 4.33 20.43
C PRO A 274 2.81 2.89 20.90
N THR A 275 1.58 2.41 20.88
CA THR A 275 1.23 1.00 21.10
C THR A 275 0.22 0.57 20.06
N TYR A 276 0.44 -0.56 19.41
CA TYR A 276 -0.57 -1.15 18.54
C TYR A 276 -0.80 -2.63 18.88
N ASN A 277 -2.01 -3.07 18.61
CA ASN A 277 -2.41 -4.46 18.60
C ASN A 277 -3.18 -4.70 17.30
N ASP A 278 -2.93 -5.81 16.64
CA ASP A 278 -3.65 -6.15 15.43
C ASP A 278 -3.91 -7.65 15.32
N TYR A 279 -4.84 -7.97 14.43
CA TYR A 279 -5.09 -9.34 14.02
C TYR A 279 -5.33 -9.40 12.51
N GLN A 280 -5.01 -10.55 11.92
CA GLN A 280 -5.32 -10.89 10.55
C GLN A 280 -5.84 -12.32 10.48
N LEU A 281 -6.99 -12.52 9.80
CA LEU A 281 -7.69 -13.79 9.75
C LEU A 281 -8.08 -14.14 8.30
N LYS A 282 -7.88 -15.40 7.92
CA LYS A 282 -8.47 -16.00 6.73
C LYS A 282 -9.05 -17.36 7.11
N TYR A 283 -10.34 -17.54 6.90
CA TYR A 283 -10.99 -18.83 6.92
C TYR A 283 -11.44 -19.18 5.52
N ARG A 284 -11.04 -20.34 5.00
CA ARG A 284 -11.44 -20.83 3.68
C ARG A 284 -12.10 -22.19 3.81
N ILE A 285 -13.20 -22.36 3.10
CA ILE A 285 -13.89 -23.64 2.93
C ILE A 285 -14.16 -23.89 1.44
N ASP A 286 -13.77 -25.07 0.94
CA ASP A 286 -14.15 -25.58 -0.36
C ASP A 286 -15.43 -26.42 -0.18
N LEU A 287 -16.60 -25.82 -0.43
CA LEU A 287 -17.90 -26.46 -0.26
C LEU A 287 -17.99 -27.69 -1.18
N ASP A 288 -17.61 -27.49 -2.45
CA ASP A 288 -17.42 -28.53 -3.46
C ASP A 288 -16.40 -28.05 -4.51
N GLN A 289 -16.26 -28.76 -5.63
CA GLN A 289 -15.29 -28.43 -6.69
C GLN A 289 -15.61 -27.09 -7.38
N LYS A 290 -16.88 -26.65 -7.38
CA LYS A 290 -17.33 -25.42 -8.04
C LYS A 290 -17.54 -24.26 -7.08
N ASN A 291 -17.64 -24.51 -5.79
CA ASN A 291 -18.07 -23.52 -4.80
C ASN A 291 -17.03 -23.37 -3.68
N GLN A 292 -16.53 -22.16 -3.52
CA GLN A 292 -15.54 -21.80 -2.53
C GLN A 292 -16.01 -20.57 -1.75
N LEU A 293 -15.87 -20.62 -0.42
CA LEU A 293 -16.16 -19.51 0.47
C LEU A 293 -14.90 -19.15 1.26
N SER A 294 -14.61 -17.84 1.35
CA SER A 294 -13.54 -17.34 2.21
C SER A 294 -14.07 -16.20 3.08
N ILE A 295 -13.66 -16.20 4.34
CA ILE A 295 -13.86 -15.09 5.27
C ILE A 295 -12.50 -14.45 5.54
N ILE A 296 -12.40 -13.16 5.29
CA ILE A 296 -11.18 -12.37 5.43
C ILE A 296 -11.45 -11.29 6.47
N SER A 297 -10.56 -11.14 7.42
CA SER A 297 -10.65 -10.04 8.38
C SER A 297 -9.26 -9.54 8.79
N ILE A 298 -9.15 -8.24 8.99
CA ILE A 298 -7.98 -7.57 9.53
C ILE A 298 -8.44 -6.42 10.40
N GLY A 299 -7.77 -6.15 11.51
CA GLY A 299 -8.13 -5.03 12.37
C GLY A 299 -7.01 -4.63 13.30
N ALA A 300 -7.06 -3.38 13.77
CA ALA A 300 -6.06 -2.77 14.62
C ALA A 300 -6.67 -1.90 15.73
N LEU A 301 -5.97 -1.86 16.86
CA LEU A 301 -6.18 -0.92 17.96
C LEU A 301 -4.87 -0.17 18.18
N ASP A 302 -4.89 1.12 17.91
CA ASP A 302 -3.72 1.99 17.94
C ASP A 302 -3.88 3.03 19.06
N GLN A 303 -2.88 3.14 19.92
CA GLN A 303 -2.83 4.10 21.01
C GLN A 303 -1.51 4.88 20.95
N PHE A 304 -1.62 6.18 20.90
CA PHE A 304 -0.48 7.09 20.88
C PHE A 304 -0.57 8.01 22.09
N ARG A 305 0.47 7.98 22.94
CA ARG A 305 0.57 8.83 24.13
C ARG A 305 1.81 9.71 24.04
N LEU A 306 1.74 10.90 24.63
CA LEU A 306 2.88 11.76 24.81
C LEU A 306 3.68 11.32 26.06
N ASN A 307 5.00 11.34 25.95
CA ASN A 307 5.89 11.06 27.10
C ASN A 307 6.20 12.38 27.82
N THR A 308 5.27 12.80 28.69
CA THR A 308 5.43 14.03 29.51
C THR A 308 6.33 13.85 30.71
N GLY A 309 6.79 12.62 30.99
CA GLY A 309 7.63 12.28 32.14
C GLY A 309 9.15 12.29 31.88
N ILE A 310 9.60 12.75 30.70
CA ILE A 310 11.02 12.80 30.36
C ILE A 310 11.77 13.71 31.33
N LYS A 311 12.84 13.20 31.94
CA LYS A 311 13.71 13.98 32.80
C LYS A 311 14.67 14.83 31.96
N ASN A 312 14.67 16.16 32.20
CA ASN A 312 15.50 17.13 31.46
C ASN A 312 15.34 17.04 29.94
N PRO A 313 14.10 17.21 29.41
CA PRO A 313 13.86 17.11 27.98
C PRO A 313 14.64 18.17 27.22
N ASP A 314 15.23 17.79 26.07
CA ASP A 314 15.84 18.72 25.14
C ASP A 314 14.77 19.55 24.38
N ASP A 315 15.22 20.48 23.55
CA ASP A 315 14.30 21.38 22.83
C ASP A 315 13.42 20.64 21.82
N PHE A 316 13.96 19.61 21.15
CA PHE A 316 13.19 18.80 20.22
C PHE A 316 12.10 17.97 20.95
N GLN A 317 12.46 17.35 22.08
CA GLN A 317 11.52 16.59 22.91
C GLN A 317 10.39 17.50 23.43
N LYS A 318 10.73 18.71 23.92
CA LYS A 318 9.74 19.72 24.35
C LYS A 318 8.83 20.13 23.19
N TYR A 319 9.41 20.42 22.03
CA TYR A 319 8.65 20.78 20.83
C TYR A 319 7.65 19.67 20.47
N VAL A 320 8.08 18.41 20.37
CA VAL A 320 7.20 17.29 20.02
C VAL A 320 6.07 17.13 21.04
N VAL A 321 6.38 17.14 22.34
CA VAL A 321 5.38 17.03 23.43
C VAL A 321 4.38 18.19 23.37
N ASN A 322 4.80 19.40 23.02
CA ASN A 322 3.93 20.57 22.96
C ASN A 322 3.08 20.62 21.68
N THR A 323 3.55 20.05 20.57
CA THR A 323 2.87 20.19 19.26
C THR A 323 2.00 19.00 18.87
N LEU A 324 2.42 17.77 19.16
CA LEU A 324 1.67 16.60 18.73
C LEU A 324 0.41 16.40 19.56
N PRO A 325 -0.74 16.11 18.91
CA PRO A 325 -1.94 15.64 19.61
C PRO A 325 -1.78 14.18 20.04
N VAL A 326 -2.50 13.78 21.09
CA VAL A 326 -2.76 12.36 21.38
C VAL A 326 -3.66 11.83 20.26
N ASN A 327 -3.36 10.64 19.75
CA ASN A 327 -4.10 10.02 18.65
C ASN A 327 -4.41 8.55 18.97
N ASN A 328 -5.68 8.20 19.05
CA ASN A 328 -6.15 6.84 19.24
C ASN A 328 -7.02 6.43 18.05
N GLN A 329 -6.77 5.24 17.52
CA GLN A 329 -7.50 4.72 16.37
C GLN A 329 -7.96 3.29 16.64
N TRP A 330 -9.11 2.96 16.08
CA TRP A 330 -9.60 1.61 15.97
C TRP A 330 -10.10 1.37 14.55
N SER A 331 -9.60 0.34 13.91
CA SER A 331 -9.98 0.03 12.54
C SER A 331 -10.15 -1.46 12.31
N TYR A 332 -11.04 -1.82 11.39
CA TYR A 332 -11.14 -3.17 10.87
C TYR A 332 -11.66 -3.18 9.44
N ALA A 333 -11.34 -4.25 8.72
CA ALA A 333 -12.01 -4.68 7.51
C ALA A 333 -12.41 -6.15 7.68
N PHE A 334 -13.64 -6.48 7.29
CA PHE A 334 -14.20 -7.81 7.29
C PHE A 334 -14.88 -8.07 5.95
N GLY A 335 -14.69 -9.26 5.38
CA GLY A 335 -15.35 -9.61 4.13
C GLY A 335 -15.59 -11.09 3.96
N ILE A 336 -16.65 -11.40 3.24
CA ILE A 336 -17.02 -12.74 2.78
C ILE A 336 -16.85 -12.75 1.26
N VAL A 337 -16.04 -13.66 0.76
CA VAL A 337 -15.79 -13.87 -0.66
C VAL A 337 -16.34 -15.23 -1.04
N TYR A 338 -17.40 -15.25 -1.85
CA TYR A 338 -17.94 -16.46 -2.43
C TYR A 338 -17.58 -16.52 -3.90
N ARG A 339 -16.96 -17.63 -4.34
CA ARG A 339 -16.59 -17.89 -5.72
C ARG A 339 -17.30 -19.12 -6.24
N HIS A 340 -17.99 -18.95 -7.35
CA HIS A 340 -18.61 -20.02 -8.12
C HIS A 340 -17.88 -20.22 -9.44
N PHE A 341 -17.38 -21.43 -9.68
CA PHE A 341 -16.67 -21.78 -10.91
C PHE A 341 -17.63 -22.41 -11.92
N ARG A 342 -17.64 -21.84 -13.14
CA ARG A 342 -18.37 -22.36 -14.29
C ARG A 342 -17.41 -23.06 -15.23
N HIS A 343 -17.93 -23.81 -16.20
CA HIS A 343 -17.08 -24.49 -17.18
C HIS A 343 -16.13 -23.52 -17.91
N ASN A 344 -16.59 -22.34 -18.26
CA ASN A 344 -15.85 -21.34 -19.04
C ASN A 344 -15.63 -20.02 -18.28
N GLY A 345 -15.65 -20.04 -16.96
CA GLY A 345 -15.47 -18.80 -16.19
C GLY A 345 -15.76 -18.94 -14.70
N SER A 346 -15.89 -17.81 -14.05
CA SER A 346 -16.22 -17.77 -12.62
C SER A 346 -17.01 -16.53 -12.25
N ASP A 347 -17.82 -16.67 -11.21
CA ASP A 347 -18.53 -15.59 -10.54
C ASP A 347 -17.94 -15.39 -9.16
N THR A 348 -17.61 -14.17 -8.82
CA THR A 348 -17.11 -13.80 -7.50
C THR A 348 -18.04 -12.78 -6.88
N TYR A 349 -18.54 -13.09 -5.70
CA TYR A 349 -19.38 -12.22 -4.88
C TYR A 349 -18.59 -11.83 -3.63
N VAL A 350 -18.50 -10.56 -3.37
CA VAL A 350 -17.81 -10.02 -2.20
C VAL A 350 -18.77 -9.16 -1.40
N LEU A 351 -19.02 -9.55 -0.16
CA LEU A 351 -19.73 -8.73 0.82
C LEU A 351 -18.73 -8.32 1.88
N SER A 352 -18.54 -7.02 2.09
CA SER A 352 -17.53 -6.54 3.02
C SER A 352 -17.97 -5.30 3.78
N ARG A 353 -17.35 -5.11 4.94
CA ARG A 353 -17.48 -3.92 5.76
C ARG A 353 -16.11 -3.51 6.25
N ASN A 354 -15.83 -2.21 6.18
CA ASN A 354 -14.70 -1.62 6.88
C ASN A 354 -15.15 -0.46 7.79
N MET A 355 -14.31 -0.14 8.76
CA MET A 355 -14.54 0.94 9.70
C MET A 355 -13.21 1.51 10.17
N LEU A 356 -13.13 2.83 10.27
CA LEU A 356 -12.10 3.57 11.00
C LEU A 356 -12.77 4.48 12.00
N ASP A 357 -12.41 4.36 13.27
CA ASP A 357 -12.73 5.28 14.35
C ASP A 357 -11.45 6.00 14.76
N ASN A 358 -11.49 7.32 14.78
CA ASN A 358 -10.32 8.15 15.02
C ASN A 358 -10.64 9.22 16.08
N ARG A 359 -9.82 9.30 17.13
CA ARG A 359 -9.92 10.31 18.17
C ARG A 359 -8.58 11.00 18.36
N ARG A 360 -8.58 12.33 18.24
CA ARG A 360 -7.41 13.16 18.43
C ARG A 360 -7.75 14.30 19.38
N TYR A 361 -6.87 14.58 20.32
CA TYR A 361 -7.07 15.72 21.23
C TYR A 361 -5.76 16.36 21.66
N LYS A 362 -5.82 17.64 21.97
CA LYS A 362 -4.69 18.43 22.44
C LYS A 362 -5.16 19.50 23.42
N TYR A 363 -4.39 19.61 24.51
CA TYR A 363 -4.53 20.69 25.49
C TYR A 363 -3.28 21.56 25.49
N ASN A 364 -3.42 22.86 25.73
CA ASN A 364 -2.29 23.76 25.92
C ASN A 364 -1.47 23.32 27.15
N GLY A 365 -0.16 23.21 26.98
CA GLY A 365 0.75 22.70 28.01
C GLY A 365 0.47 21.26 28.46
N ASN A 366 -0.36 20.51 27.72
CA ASN A 366 -0.84 19.16 28.09
C ASN A 366 -1.57 19.08 29.44
N ILE A 367 -2.16 20.20 29.88
CA ILE A 367 -2.97 20.27 31.12
C ILE A 367 -4.43 20.08 30.72
N GLU A 368 -5.01 18.95 31.13
CA GLU A 368 -6.40 18.59 30.83
C GLU A 368 -7.37 19.49 31.64
N ALA A 369 -7.77 20.59 31.03
CA ALA A 369 -8.81 21.52 31.50
C ALA A 369 -9.52 22.12 30.29
N ASP A 370 -10.83 22.37 30.41
CA ASP A 370 -11.63 22.91 29.30
C ASP A 370 -11.08 24.24 28.74
N THR A 371 -10.55 25.09 29.61
CA THR A 371 -9.90 26.37 29.20
C THR A 371 -8.67 26.16 28.32
N ASN A 372 -7.98 25.03 28.47
CA ASN A 372 -6.76 24.68 27.75
C ASN A 372 -7.02 23.87 26.48
N LEU A 373 -8.27 23.50 26.21
CA LEU A 373 -8.60 22.68 25.04
C LEU A 373 -8.27 23.44 23.75
N LEU A 374 -7.43 22.83 22.92
CA LEU A 374 -7.04 23.33 21.58
C LEU A 374 -7.67 22.52 20.46
N LEU A 375 -7.79 21.20 20.66
CA LEU A 375 -8.34 20.25 19.71
C LEU A 375 -9.06 19.12 20.45
N ASP A 376 -10.31 18.83 20.11
CA ASP A 376 -10.98 17.54 20.33
C ASP A 376 -11.66 17.16 19.01
N TYR A 377 -11.17 16.09 18.39
CA TYR A 377 -11.64 15.60 17.12
C TYR A 377 -11.99 14.14 17.24
N LYS A 378 -13.22 13.80 16.91
CA LYS A 378 -13.74 12.44 16.89
C LYS A 378 -14.42 12.20 15.57
N SER A 379 -14.03 11.13 14.88
CA SER A 379 -14.66 10.78 13.61
C SER A 379 -14.77 9.29 13.42
N ARG A 380 -15.76 8.89 12.63
CA ARG A 380 -15.95 7.51 12.23
C ARG A 380 -16.31 7.43 10.75
N GLU A 381 -15.58 6.58 10.05
CA GLU A 381 -15.86 6.18 8.67
C GLU A 381 -16.32 4.74 8.65
N THR A 382 -17.39 4.43 7.92
CA THR A 382 -17.89 3.07 7.72
C THR A 382 -18.26 2.87 6.26
N GLU A 383 -17.93 1.71 5.71
CA GLU A 383 -18.31 1.34 4.34
C GLU A 383 -18.82 -0.10 4.33
N ASN A 384 -20.05 -0.30 3.87
CA ASN A 384 -20.64 -1.61 3.64
C ASN A 384 -20.71 -1.81 2.14
N LYS A 385 -20.03 -2.83 1.61
CA LYS A 385 -19.82 -3.00 0.17
C LYS A 385 -20.32 -4.35 -0.28
N PHE A 386 -21.02 -4.35 -1.40
CA PHE A 386 -21.30 -5.54 -2.20
C PHE A 386 -20.64 -5.37 -3.56
N ARG A 387 -19.92 -6.39 -4.04
CA ARG A 387 -19.31 -6.41 -5.36
C ARG A 387 -19.51 -7.76 -6.02
N TYR A 388 -19.94 -7.73 -7.28
CA TYR A 388 -20.02 -8.87 -8.17
C TYR A 388 -19.02 -8.72 -9.31
N GLU A 389 -18.26 -9.77 -9.58
CA GLU A 389 -17.33 -9.89 -10.69
C GLU A 389 -17.58 -11.21 -11.42
N GLY A 390 -18.06 -11.15 -12.66
CA GLY A 390 -18.19 -12.27 -13.58
C GLY A 390 -17.00 -12.30 -14.53
N THR A 391 -16.42 -13.47 -14.76
CA THR A 391 -15.40 -13.69 -15.78
C THR A 391 -15.85 -14.81 -16.71
N LEU A 392 -15.73 -14.59 -18.03
CA LEU A 392 -16.02 -15.56 -19.08
C LEU A 392 -14.83 -15.67 -20.02
N ASN A 393 -14.48 -16.91 -20.37
CA ASN A 393 -13.48 -17.21 -21.38
C ASN A 393 -14.20 -17.95 -22.53
N LEU A 394 -14.33 -17.27 -23.67
CA LEU A 394 -15.03 -17.77 -24.86
C LEU A 394 -14.03 -17.82 -26.01
N ASN A 395 -13.46 -18.99 -26.28
CA ASN A 395 -12.33 -19.16 -27.19
C ASN A 395 -11.17 -18.22 -26.77
N ASP A 396 -10.78 -17.29 -27.64
CA ASP A 396 -9.71 -16.31 -27.38
C ASP A 396 -10.18 -15.05 -26.64
N TRP A 397 -11.50 -14.92 -26.36
CA TRP A 397 -12.04 -13.76 -25.66
C TRP A 397 -12.05 -13.99 -24.16
N LYS A 398 -11.46 -13.07 -23.42
CA LYS A 398 -11.62 -12.97 -21.97
C LYS A 398 -12.49 -11.75 -21.66
N ILE A 399 -13.67 -12.01 -21.11
CA ILE A 399 -14.65 -10.97 -20.76
C ILE A 399 -14.77 -10.93 -19.24
N SER A 400 -14.64 -9.75 -18.66
CA SER A 400 -14.90 -9.52 -17.24
C SER A 400 -15.96 -8.42 -17.12
N PHE A 401 -16.96 -8.62 -16.27
CA PHE A 401 -18.06 -7.67 -16.09
C PHE A 401 -18.58 -7.76 -14.67
N GLY A 402 -19.27 -6.73 -14.26
CA GLY A 402 -19.85 -6.73 -12.91
C GLY A 402 -20.26 -5.35 -12.45
N GLY A 403 -20.49 -5.26 -11.16
CA GLY A 403 -20.88 -4.02 -10.51
C GLY A 403 -20.73 -4.09 -9.01
N GLY A 404 -20.95 -2.96 -8.37
CA GLY A 404 -20.89 -2.82 -6.94
C GLY A 404 -21.93 -1.84 -6.41
N ALA A 405 -22.34 -2.08 -5.18
CA ALA A 405 -23.17 -1.18 -4.38
C ALA A 405 -22.48 -0.99 -3.03
N GLU A 406 -22.47 0.24 -2.54
CA GLU A 406 -21.83 0.57 -1.27
C GLU A 406 -22.68 1.58 -0.51
N TYR A 407 -22.91 1.30 0.78
CA TYR A 407 -23.50 2.24 1.71
C TYR A 407 -22.42 2.69 2.70
N SER A 408 -22.09 3.98 2.66
CA SER A 408 -21.00 4.59 3.45
C SER A 408 -21.56 5.62 4.39
N GLY A 409 -21.06 5.62 5.63
CA GLY A 409 -21.36 6.62 6.63
C GLY A 409 -20.09 7.30 7.12
N TYR A 410 -20.13 8.61 7.26
CA TYR A 410 -19.12 9.40 7.94
C TYR A 410 -19.77 10.26 9.01
N SER A 411 -19.17 10.26 10.19
CA SER A 411 -19.55 11.17 11.27
C SER A 411 -18.30 11.83 11.85
N ASN A 412 -18.47 13.06 12.30
CA ASN A 412 -17.41 13.88 12.86
C ASN A 412 -17.97 14.77 13.97
N ASP A 413 -17.19 14.94 15.04
CA ASP A 413 -17.41 15.87 16.14
C ASP A 413 -16.09 16.60 16.36
N THR A 414 -16.03 17.89 16.01
CA THR A 414 -14.81 18.69 15.97
C THR A 414 -14.95 19.94 16.79
N TYR A 415 -14.06 20.09 17.77
CA TYR A 415 -13.72 21.36 18.39
C TYR A 415 -12.27 21.67 18.10
N GLN A 416 -11.97 22.83 17.51
CA GLN A 416 -10.60 23.24 17.21
C GLN A 416 -10.43 24.75 17.29
N LYS A 417 -9.37 25.20 17.98
CA LYS A 417 -8.93 26.59 17.92
C LYS A 417 -8.01 26.77 16.70
N LEU A 418 -8.28 27.81 15.91
CA LEU A 418 -7.54 28.16 14.71
C LEU A 418 -7.17 29.65 14.73
N PHE A 419 -6.04 30.01 14.15
CA PHE A 419 -5.68 31.42 13.91
C PHE A 419 -5.92 31.78 12.45
N ILE A 420 -7.01 32.50 12.18
CA ILE A 420 -7.48 32.85 10.83
C ILE A 420 -7.83 34.33 10.82
N ALA A 421 -7.40 35.06 9.76
CA ALA A 421 -7.64 36.48 9.58
C ALA A 421 -7.27 37.29 10.83
N ASP A 422 -6.03 37.08 11.32
CA ASP A 422 -5.38 37.75 12.44
C ASP A 422 -6.14 37.65 13.79
N SER A 423 -6.97 36.64 13.92
CA SER A 423 -7.71 36.37 15.16
C SER A 423 -7.83 34.90 15.48
N VAL A 424 -7.92 34.59 16.77
CA VAL A 424 -8.24 33.22 17.24
C VAL A 424 -9.73 32.97 17.02
N ARG A 425 -10.05 31.90 16.31
CA ARG A 425 -11.42 31.45 16.07
C ARG A 425 -11.59 30.02 16.53
N VAL A 426 -12.79 29.70 16.97
CA VAL A 426 -13.18 28.34 17.31
C VAL A 426 -13.99 27.78 16.14
N LEU A 427 -13.57 26.63 15.66
CA LEU A 427 -14.33 25.76 14.77
C LEU A 427 -14.98 24.69 15.65
N ASP A 428 -16.31 24.68 15.69
CA ASP A 428 -17.10 23.75 16.53
C ASP A 428 -18.29 23.28 15.73
N TYR A 429 -18.26 22.01 15.31
CA TYR A 429 -19.33 21.44 14.51
C TYR A 429 -19.46 19.92 14.65
N ASN A 430 -20.66 19.44 14.43
CA ASN A 430 -20.98 18.03 14.25
C ASN A 430 -21.36 17.78 12.79
N SER A 431 -20.86 16.70 12.21
CA SER A 431 -21.22 16.29 10.87
C SER A 431 -21.67 14.84 10.83
N LYS A 432 -22.66 14.58 10.00
CA LYS A 432 -23.04 13.24 9.60
C LYS A 432 -23.43 13.27 8.11
N ILE A 433 -22.84 12.40 7.33
CA ILE A 433 -23.21 12.14 5.93
C ILE A 433 -23.35 10.64 5.70
N ASP A 434 -24.37 10.27 4.96
CA ASP A 434 -24.61 8.91 4.50
C ASP A 434 -24.66 8.92 2.97
N LEU A 435 -23.93 8.02 2.33
CA LEU A 435 -23.80 7.96 0.88
C LEU A 435 -24.16 6.57 0.38
N PHE A 436 -24.97 6.49 -0.65
CA PHE A 436 -25.11 5.28 -1.47
C PHE A 436 -24.28 5.45 -2.72
N LYS A 437 -23.30 4.55 -2.93
CA LYS A 437 -22.40 4.53 -4.08
C LYS A 437 -22.70 3.30 -4.93
N TYR A 438 -22.61 3.43 -6.24
CA TYR A 438 -22.85 2.32 -7.16
C TYR A 438 -21.87 2.38 -8.33
N SER A 439 -21.61 1.22 -8.91
CA SER A 439 -20.70 1.12 -10.05
C SER A 439 -21.07 -0.03 -10.96
N LEU A 440 -20.76 0.13 -12.25
CA LEU A 440 -20.83 -0.91 -13.27
C LEU A 440 -19.51 -0.93 -14.05
N PHE A 441 -19.09 -2.10 -14.48
CA PHE A 441 -17.90 -2.22 -15.31
C PHE A 441 -18.03 -3.38 -16.30
N ALA A 442 -17.31 -3.24 -17.41
CA ALA A 442 -17.06 -4.31 -18.38
C ALA A 442 -15.65 -4.16 -18.95
N GLN A 443 -15.00 -5.29 -19.21
CA GLN A 443 -13.68 -5.35 -19.82
C GLN A 443 -13.59 -6.56 -20.73
N VAL A 444 -13.02 -6.36 -21.91
CA VAL A 444 -12.81 -7.40 -22.91
C VAL A 444 -11.34 -7.42 -23.28
N SER A 445 -10.73 -8.59 -23.27
CA SER A 445 -9.34 -8.81 -23.72
C SER A 445 -9.30 -9.90 -24.78
N LYS A 446 -8.54 -9.67 -25.86
CA LYS A 446 -8.36 -10.63 -26.94
C LYS A 446 -6.93 -10.61 -27.48
N PRO A 447 -6.28 -11.78 -27.66
CA PRO A 447 -5.06 -11.91 -28.43
C PRO A 447 -5.38 -11.97 -29.93
N PHE A 448 -4.50 -11.40 -30.73
CA PHE A 448 -4.51 -11.38 -32.18
C PHE A 448 -3.16 -11.88 -32.74
N PHE A 449 -3.15 -12.32 -34.00
CA PHE A 449 -1.94 -12.71 -34.72
C PHE A 449 -1.10 -13.77 -33.98
N LYS A 450 -1.72 -14.86 -33.52
CA LYS A 450 -1.08 -15.92 -32.72
C LYS A 450 -0.38 -15.35 -31.46
N GLU A 451 -1.14 -14.59 -30.66
CA GLU A 451 -0.71 -13.96 -29.41
C GLU A 451 0.43 -12.90 -29.58
N LYS A 452 0.67 -12.39 -30.82
CA LYS A 452 1.62 -11.29 -31.01
C LYS A 452 1.09 -9.95 -30.49
N LEU A 453 -0.22 -9.72 -30.61
CA LEU A 453 -0.87 -8.51 -30.13
C LEU A 453 -2.00 -8.89 -29.17
N THR A 454 -1.98 -8.35 -27.95
CA THR A 454 -3.12 -8.47 -27.03
C THR A 454 -3.72 -7.08 -26.84
N LEU A 455 -5.01 -6.95 -27.10
CA LEU A 455 -5.77 -5.74 -26.87
C LEU A 455 -6.75 -5.95 -25.70
N THR A 456 -6.86 -4.94 -24.85
CA THR A 456 -7.85 -4.91 -23.77
C THR A 456 -8.58 -3.58 -23.80
N LEU A 457 -9.91 -3.65 -23.84
CA LEU A 457 -10.83 -2.52 -23.73
C LEU A 457 -11.63 -2.66 -22.44
N GLY A 458 -11.70 -1.62 -21.66
CA GLY A 458 -12.48 -1.56 -20.43
C GLY A 458 -13.30 -0.28 -20.35
N ALA A 459 -14.41 -0.36 -19.66
CA ALA A 459 -15.24 0.79 -19.31
C ALA A 459 -15.78 0.61 -17.89
N ARG A 460 -15.87 1.72 -17.17
CA ARG A 460 -16.46 1.76 -15.83
C ARG A 460 -17.32 3.01 -15.68
N LEU A 461 -18.39 2.87 -14.95
CA LEU A 461 -19.29 3.93 -14.51
C LEU A 461 -19.35 3.91 -12.99
N ASP A 462 -19.20 5.06 -12.36
CA ASP A 462 -19.34 5.25 -10.93
C ASP A 462 -20.35 6.36 -10.65
N GLY A 463 -21.09 6.26 -9.53
CA GLY A 463 -21.99 7.31 -9.09
C GLY A 463 -22.25 7.21 -7.58
N ASN A 464 -22.75 8.31 -6.98
CA ASN A 464 -23.17 8.33 -5.58
C ASN A 464 -24.23 9.40 -5.34
N THR A 465 -24.87 9.34 -4.16
CA THR A 465 -26.00 10.20 -3.78
C THR A 465 -25.59 11.49 -3.07
N TYR A 466 -24.31 11.89 -3.11
CA TYR A 466 -23.85 13.12 -2.42
C TYR A 466 -24.40 14.40 -3.06
N SER A 467 -24.35 14.48 -4.39
CA SER A 467 -24.85 15.62 -5.17
C SER A 467 -25.42 15.13 -6.49
N ASP A 468 -26.26 15.93 -7.16
CA ASP A 468 -26.82 15.62 -8.50
C ASP A 468 -25.73 15.37 -9.54
N GLU A 469 -24.63 16.12 -9.45
CA GLU A 469 -23.48 15.93 -10.34
C GLU A 469 -22.80 14.57 -10.13
N MET A 470 -22.58 14.19 -8.90
CA MET A 470 -21.95 12.90 -8.55
C MET A 470 -22.92 11.72 -8.76
N ASN A 471 -24.23 11.97 -8.79
CA ASN A 471 -25.23 10.94 -9.01
C ASN A 471 -25.41 10.59 -10.50
N ASN A 472 -24.87 11.39 -11.42
CA ASN A 472 -24.91 11.05 -12.85
C ASN A 472 -23.70 10.21 -13.26
N PRO A 473 -23.82 8.87 -13.43
CA PRO A 473 -22.66 7.99 -13.68
C PRO A 473 -21.99 8.26 -15.03
N LEU A 474 -22.65 8.91 -15.98
CA LEU A 474 -22.05 9.27 -17.26
C LEU A 474 -20.97 10.36 -17.12
N ARG A 475 -21.03 11.17 -16.06
CA ARG A 475 -19.97 12.15 -15.74
C ARG A 475 -18.71 11.48 -15.21
N GLN A 476 -18.82 10.28 -14.64
CA GLN A 476 -17.72 9.47 -14.16
C GLN A 476 -17.45 8.29 -15.11
N PHE A 477 -17.69 8.46 -16.41
CA PHE A 477 -17.34 7.45 -17.41
C PHE A 477 -15.83 7.29 -17.53
N SER A 478 -15.34 6.08 -17.26
CA SER A 478 -13.92 5.71 -17.15
C SER A 478 -13.53 4.72 -18.25
N PRO A 479 -13.24 5.17 -19.48
CA PRO A 479 -12.72 4.32 -20.54
C PRO A 479 -11.27 3.94 -20.27
N ARG A 480 -10.91 2.69 -20.61
CA ARG A 480 -9.56 2.14 -20.43
C ARG A 480 -9.15 1.32 -21.64
N PHE A 481 -7.92 1.53 -22.10
CA PHE A 481 -7.36 0.80 -23.23
C PHE A 481 -5.95 0.34 -22.92
N THR A 482 -5.64 -0.93 -23.22
CA THR A 482 -4.29 -1.49 -23.09
C THR A 482 -3.97 -2.28 -24.34
N ALA A 483 -2.75 -2.11 -24.85
CA ALA A 483 -2.21 -2.89 -25.96
C ALA A 483 -0.83 -3.42 -25.57
N SER A 484 -0.59 -4.70 -25.85
CA SER A 484 0.72 -5.32 -25.71
C SER A 484 1.10 -6.00 -27.01
N TYR A 485 2.19 -5.57 -27.64
CA TYR A 485 2.66 -6.08 -28.92
C TYR A 485 4.04 -6.71 -28.76
N ARG A 486 4.16 -7.98 -29.18
CA ARG A 486 5.44 -8.69 -29.24
C ARG A 486 6.20 -8.31 -30.50
N LEU A 487 7.12 -7.35 -30.39
CA LEU A 487 7.98 -6.87 -31.48
C LEU A 487 8.89 -7.97 -32.03
N ALA A 488 9.52 -8.74 -31.11
CA ALA A 488 10.37 -9.88 -31.40
C ALA A 488 10.19 -10.94 -30.30
N GLU A 489 10.86 -12.08 -30.39
CA GLU A 489 10.70 -13.21 -29.47
C GLU A 489 10.83 -12.82 -27.97
N LYS A 490 11.68 -11.84 -27.67
CA LYS A 490 12.00 -11.39 -26.31
C LYS A 490 11.63 -9.93 -26.03
N TRP A 491 11.04 -9.22 -27.00
CA TRP A 491 10.74 -7.81 -26.91
C TRP A 491 9.24 -7.54 -26.98
N TYR A 492 8.73 -6.75 -26.05
CA TYR A 492 7.33 -6.36 -26.00
C TYR A 492 7.20 -4.84 -25.89
N LEU A 493 6.35 -4.28 -26.74
CA LEU A 493 5.92 -2.89 -26.66
C LEU A 493 4.55 -2.87 -25.98
N ASN A 494 4.43 -2.08 -24.93
CA ASN A 494 3.24 -2.00 -24.11
C ASN A 494 2.72 -0.56 -24.11
N PHE A 495 1.42 -0.39 -24.30
CA PHE A 495 0.75 0.90 -24.27
C PHE A 495 -0.48 0.81 -23.39
N ASN A 496 -0.73 1.86 -22.59
CA ASN A 496 -1.94 2.00 -21.80
C ASN A 496 -2.42 3.44 -21.81
N THR A 497 -3.74 3.64 -21.87
CA THR A 497 -4.38 4.92 -21.61
C THR A 497 -5.72 4.70 -20.94
N GLY A 498 -6.14 5.64 -20.10
CA GLY A 498 -7.46 5.57 -19.45
C GLY A 498 -7.73 6.79 -18.59
N ARG A 499 -9.02 6.99 -18.33
CA ARG A 499 -9.51 7.98 -17.37
C ARG A 499 -9.94 7.27 -16.10
N TYR A 500 -9.55 7.83 -14.97
CA TYR A 500 -9.80 7.29 -13.63
C TYR A 500 -10.47 8.33 -12.77
N PHE A 501 -11.36 7.89 -11.87
CA PHE A 501 -12.06 8.78 -10.95
C PHE A 501 -11.87 8.31 -9.50
N GLN A 502 -11.82 9.29 -8.59
CA GLN A 502 -11.75 9.06 -7.16
C GLN A 502 -12.66 10.04 -6.43
N LEU A 503 -13.40 9.54 -5.44
CA LEU A 503 -14.17 10.37 -4.53
C LEU A 503 -13.20 11.14 -3.62
N PRO A 504 -13.39 12.45 -3.38
CA PRO A 504 -12.66 13.19 -2.36
C PRO A 504 -12.81 12.52 -0.97
N PRO A 505 -11.87 12.76 -0.03
CA PRO A 505 -11.97 12.20 1.31
C PRO A 505 -13.28 12.58 2.00
N TYR A 506 -13.80 11.69 2.85
CA TYR A 506 -15.04 11.94 3.61
C TYR A 506 -14.92 13.16 4.52
N THR A 507 -13.73 13.46 5.01
CA THR A 507 -13.41 14.67 5.78
C THR A 507 -13.75 15.94 5.00
N ALA A 508 -13.42 15.97 3.70
CA ALA A 508 -13.76 17.08 2.83
C ALA A 508 -15.26 17.11 2.47
N LEU A 509 -15.85 15.93 2.18
CA LEU A 509 -17.28 15.83 1.88
C LEU A 509 -18.14 16.25 3.09
N GLY A 510 -17.71 15.90 4.30
CA GLY A 510 -18.45 16.15 5.55
C GLY A 510 -18.10 17.46 6.25
N PHE A 511 -17.23 18.32 5.70
CA PHE A 511 -16.83 19.56 6.36
C PHE A 511 -18.02 20.53 6.49
N ARG A 512 -18.26 21.02 7.74
CA ARG A 512 -19.29 22.01 8.05
C ARG A 512 -18.71 23.24 8.72
N ASP A 513 -19.40 24.37 8.56
CA ASP A 513 -19.15 25.56 9.38
C ASP A 513 -19.89 25.47 10.73
N ASN A 514 -19.62 26.44 11.61
CA ASN A 514 -20.27 26.52 12.94
C ASN A 514 -21.81 26.69 12.88
N ASN A 515 -22.36 27.00 11.70
CA ASN A 515 -23.82 27.06 11.49
C ASN A 515 -24.39 25.71 11.01
N GLY A 516 -23.56 24.68 10.92
CA GLY A 516 -23.95 23.36 10.47
C GLY A 516 -24.13 23.23 8.94
N ARG A 517 -23.75 24.25 8.14
CA ARG A 517 -23.86 24.20 6.68
C ARG A 517 -22.76 23.30 6.09
N LEU A 518 -23.12 22.41 5.17
CA LEU A 518 -22.19 21.57 4.43
C LEU A 518 -21.47 22.45 3.39
N VAL A 519 -20.26 22.91 3.75
CA VAL A 519 -19.55 23.96 3.03
C VAL A 519 -19.10 23.49 1.65
N ASN A 520 -18.47 22.33 1.58
CA ASN A 520 -17.84 21.87 0.33
C ASN A 520 -18.85 21.38 -0.72
N ASP A 521 -20.04 20.93 -0.28
CA ASP A 521 -21.17 20.71 -1.19
C ASP A 521 -21.60 22.03 -1.85
N SER A 522 -21.77 23.09 -1.05
CA SER A 522 -22.10 24.42 -1.58
C SER A 522 -21.02 25.00 -2.50
N LEU A 523 -19.76 24.59 -2.34
CA LEU A 523 -18.63 24.98 -3.18
C LEU A 523 -18.45 24.07 -4.41
N GLY A 524 -19.37 23.10 -4.61
CA GLY A 524 -19.41 22.25 -5.80
C GLY A 524 -18.34 21.18 -5.83
N ILE A 525 -17.95 20.60 -4.67
CA ILE A 525 -17.01 19.48 -4.62
C ILE A 525 -17.53 18.32 -5.48
N LYS A 526 -16.64 17.66 -6.22
CA LYS A 526 -16.98 16.59 -7.15
C LYS A 526 -15.88 15.54 -7.22
N TYR A 527 -16.09 14.48 -8.01
CA TYR A 527 -15.05 13.48 -8.25
C TYR A 527 -13.79 14.09 -8.82
N ILE A 528 -12.65 13.70 -8.25
CA ILE A 528 -11.32 13.98 -8.81
C ILE A 528 -11.13 13.06 -10.00
N SER A 529 -10.59 13.54 -11.11
CA SER A 529 -10.28 12.71 -12.27
C SER A 529 -8.80 12.79 -12.65
N ALA A 530 -8.30 11.71 -13.26
CA ALA A 530 -6.94 11.64 -13.80
C ALA A 530 -6.93 10.89 -15.12
N ASP A 531 -6.33 11.50 -16.16
CA ASP A 531 -6.05 10.87 -17.44
C ASP A 531 -4.63 10.34 -17.44
N HIS A 532 -4.44 9.07 -17.76
CA HIS A 532 -3.13 8.41 -17.81
C HIS A 532 -2.78 8.02 -19.24
N VAL A 533 -1.50 8.19 -19.56
CA VAL A 533 -0.87 7.61 -20.75
C VAL A 533 0.46 6.98 -20.33
N VAL A 534 0.66 5.71 -20.68
CA VAL A 534 1.89 4.96 -20.39
C VAL A 534 2.34 4.23 -21.64
N LEU A 535 3.63 4.35 -21.95
CA LEU A 535 4.30 3.61 -23.03
C LEU A 535 5.52 2.89 -22.44
N GLY A 536 5.62 1.60 -22.67
CA GLY A 536 6.70 0.78 -22.10
C GLY A 536 7.32 -0.17 -23.12
N LEU A 537 8.62 -0.38 -22.98
CA LEU A 537 9.38 -1.41 -23.69
C LEU A 537 9.89 -2.42 -22.67
N GLU A 538 9.59 -3.71 -22.89
CA GLU A 538 9.98 -4.81 -22.01
C GLU A 538 10.87 -5.79 -22.79
N PHE A 539 12.00 -6.15 -22.20
CA PHE A 539 12.95 -7.12 -22.72
C PHE A 539 13.11 -8.30 -21.75
N LEU A 540 12.81 -9.50 -22.21
CA LEU A 540 12.88 -10.77 -21.48
C LEU A 540 13.95 -11.68 -22.09
N PRO A 541 15.26 -11.40 -21.88
CA PRO A 541 16.35 -12.19 -22.49
C PRO A 541 16.36 -13.64 -22.01
N ARG A 542 15.96 -13.86 -20.76
CA ARG A 542 15.84 -15.18 -20.09
C ARG A 542 14.54 -15.21 -19.28
N GLN A 543 14.11 -16.39 -18.90
CA GLN A 543 12.94 -16.54 -18.01
C GLN A 543 13.17 -15.92 -16.63
N SER A 544 14.42 -15.85 -16.16
CA SER A 544 14.81 -15.23 -14.88
C SER A 544 14.99 -13.72 -14.94
N THR A 545 15.07 -13.12 -16.15
CA THR A 545 15.49 -11.73 -16.35
C THR A 545 14.38 -10.90 -16.98
N LYS A 546 14.05 -9.81 -16.36
CA LYS A 546 13.18 -8.76 -16.91
C LYS A 546 13.91 -7.42 -16.89
N ILE A 547 13.93 -6.75 -18.04
CA ILE A 547 14.37 -5.36 -18.16
C ILE A 547 13.21 -4.59 -18.77
N SER A 548 12.82 -3.47 -18.18
CA SER A 548 11.76 -2.62 -18.73
C SER A 548 12.08 -1.15 -18.57
N VAL A 549 11.63 -0.37 -19.56
CA VAL A 549 11.61 1.10 -19.51
C VAL A 549 10.18 1.54 -19.79
N GLU A 550 9.61 2.35 -18.91
CA GLU A 550 8.25 2.89 -19.07
C GLU A 550 8.29 4.42 -18.96
N GLY A 551 7.71 5.13 -19.92
CA GLY A 551 7.38 6.55 -19.82
C GLY A 551 5.92 6.71 -19.43
N PHE A 552 5.62 7.65 -18.54
CA PHE A 552 4.26 7.91 -18.09
C PHE A 552 3.94 9.40 -18.03
N TYR A 553 2.66 9.72 -18.25
CA TYR A 553 2.08 11.02 -18.06
C TYR A 553 0.69 10.86 -17.41
N LYS A 554 0.45 11.59 -16.33
CA LYS A 554 -0.85 11.71 -15.66
C LYS A 554 -1.28 13.17 -15.68
N TYR A 555 -2.53 13.44 -16.04
CA TYR A 555 -3.13 14.75 -15.98
C TYR A 555 -4.33 14.71 -15.05
N TYR A 556 -4.30 15.53 -14.01
CA TYR A 556 -5.34 15.60 -12.98
C TYR A 556 -6.25 16.79 -13.20
N MET A 557 -7.54 16.60 -12.95
CA MET A 557 -8.58 17.62 -13.03
C MET A 557 -9.47 17.55 -11.81
N ASP A 558 -10.10 18.67 -11.49
CA ASP A 558 -11.09 18.78 -10.41
C ASP A 558 -10.54 18.41 -9.02
N TYR A 559 -9.23 18.55 -8.83
CA TYR A 559 -8.62 18.30 -7.53
C TYR A 559 -9.03 19.40 -6.54
N PRO A 560 -9.44 19.04 -5.28
CA PRO A 560 -9.80 20.04 -4.28
C PRO A 560 -8.63 20.97 -3.96
N LEU A 561 -8.88 22.28 -4.03
CA LEU A 561 -7.97 23.36 -3.66
C LEU A 561 -8.46 23.98 -2.35
N SER A 562 -7.60 24.09 -1.36
CA SER A 562 -7.91 24.79 -0.10
C SER A 562 -8.28 26.26 -0.35
N VAL A 563 -9.40 26.67 0.22
CA VAL A 563 -9.83 28.08 0.17
C VAL A 563 -8.97 28.94 1.10
N ALA A 564 -8.47 28.38 2.19
CA ALA A 564 -7.68 29.10 3.18
C ALA A 564 -6.28 29.45 2.67
N ASP A 565 -5.53 28.46 2.23
CA ASP A 565 -4.11 28.62 1.85
C ASP A 565 -3.85 28.61 0.34
N GLY A 566 -4.85 28.26 -0.47
CA GLY A 566 -4.73 28.25 -1.93
C GLY A 566 -3.90 27.11 -2.50
N ILE A 567 -3.71 26.04 -1.74
CA ILE A 567 -2.91 24.87 -2.11
C ILE A 567 -3.80 23.67 -2.40
N SER A 568 -3.45 22.90 -3.42
CA SER A 568 -4.14 21.65 -3.76
C SER A 568 -4.00 20.62 -2.63
N LEU A 569 -5.10 19.92 -2.28
CA LEU A 569 -5.04 18.79 -1.34
C LEU A 569 -4.12 17.66 -1.83
N ALA A 570 -3.84 17.55 -3.13
CA ALA A 570 -2.87 16.63 -3.69
C ALA A 570 -1.44 16.80 -3.12
N SER A 571 -1.12 18.00 -2.67
CA SER A 571 0.19 18.34 -2.09
C SER A 571 0.21 18.30 -0.56
N LYS A 572 -0.92 18.02 0.08
CA LYS A 572 -1.07 17.90 1.53
C LYS A 572 -1.06 16.44 1.98
N GLY A 573 -1.05 16.19 3.28
CA GLY A 573 -1.10 14.84 3.87
C GLY A 573 0.28 14.20 4.07
N ALA A 574 1.35 14.99 4.02
CA ALA A 574 2.71 14.56 4.37
C ALA A 574 2.95 14.51 5.88
N ASP A 575 2.05 15.05 6.67
CA ASP A 575 2.09 15.09 8.14
C ASP A 575 1.04 14.15 8.76
N TYR A 576 0.90 14.20 10.08
CA TYR A 576 -0.09 13.42 10.83
C TYR A 576 -1.40 14.17 11.08
N THR A 577 -1.68 15.22 10.30
CA THR A 577 -2.95 15.97 10.39
C THR A 577 -4.05 15.25 9.60
N VAL A 578 -5.32 15.60 9.85
CA VAL A 578 -6.45 15.14 9.05
C VAL A 578 -6.43 15.87 7.72
N LEU A 579 -6.59 15.13 6.62
CA LEU A 579 -6.61 15.71 5.27
C LEU A 579 -8.04 16.08 4.87
N GLY A 580 -8.26 17.35 4.48
CA GLY A 580 -9.51 17.79 3.86
C GLY A 580 -10.59 18.29 4.83
N ASP A 581 -10.32 18.42 6.13
CA ASP A 581 -11.20 19.03 7.13
C ASP A 581 -11.20 20.57 7.05
N GLU A 582 -11.36 21.08 5.83
CA GLU A 582 -11.29 22.50 5.49
C GLU A 582 -12.18 22.83 4.27
N PRO A 583 -12.53 24.14 4.07
CA PRO A 583 -13.20 24.58 2.85
C PRO A 583 -12.33 24.35 1.61
N VAL A 584 -12.89 23.68 0.58
CA VAL A 584 -12.17 23.39 -0.67
C VAL A 584 -13.04 23.65 -1.90
N VAL A 585 -12.40 24.00 -3.02
CA VAL A 585 -13.03 24.17 -4.33
C VAL A 585 -12.37 23.21 -5.35
N PRO A 586 -13.13 22.54 -6.23
CA PRO A 586 -12.59 21.52 -7.14
C PRO A 586 -12.01 22.15 -8.44
N ILE A 587 -11.02 23.01 -8.31
CA ILE A 587 -10.46 23.77 -9.45
C ILE A 587 -8.99 23.49 -9.73
N SER A 588 -8.27 22.81 -8.82
CA SER A 588 -6.86 22.53 -9.05
C SER A 588 -6.68 21.48 -10.14
N LYS A 589 -5.71 21.73 -11.02
CA LYS A 589 -5.22 20.83 -12.05
C LYS A 589 -3.84 20.34 -11.64
N GLY A 590 -3.51 19.11 -12.04
CA GLY A 590 -2.22 18.54 -11.73
C GLY A 590 -1.60 17.84 -12.92
N ARG A 591 -0.30 17.64 -12.87
CA ARG A 591 0.43 16.77 -13.79
C ARG A 591 1.52 16.01 -13.07
N ALA A 592 1.63 14.72 -13.36
CA ALA A 592 2.76 13.92 -12.94
C ALA A 592 3.31 13.17 -14.15
N TYR A 593 4.62 13.27 -14.38
CA TYR A 593 5.24 12.69 -15.56
C TYR A 593 6.68 12.26 -15.28
N GLY A 594 7.14 11.31 -16.05
CA GLY A 594 8.48 10.78 -15.88
C GLY A 594 8.74 9.51 -16.65
N PHE A 595 9.81 8.83 -16.26
CA PHE A 595 10.14 7.51 -16.77
C PHE A 595 10.71 6.61 -15.69
N GLU A 596 10.56 5.32 -15.88
CA GLU A 596 10.98 4.26 -14.97
C GLU A 596 11.86 3.26 -15.71
N LEU A 597 12.90 2.79 -15.05
CA LEU A 597 13.74 1.69 -15.50
C LEU A 597 13.72 0.61 -14.42
N LEU A 598 13.49 -0.64 -14.84
CA LEU A 598 13.62 -1.81 -13.99
C LEU A 598 14.56 -2.81 -14.67
N ALA A 599 15.55 -3.30 -13.93
CA ALA A 599 16.31 -4.48 -14.28
C ALA A 599 16.24 -5.47 -13.11
N ARG A 600 15.67 -6.64 -13.36
CA ARG A 600 15.49 -7.68 -12.36
C ARG A 600 15.95 -9.03 -12.90
N ASP A 601 16.75 -9.74 -12.14
CA ASP A 601 17.13 -11.12 -12.42
C ASP A 601 17.12 -11.93 -11.11
N VAL A 602 16.32 -12.98 -11.06
CA VAL A 602 16.16 -13.81 -9.85
C VAL A 602 17.26 -14.89 -9.74
N ASN A 603 18.16 -15.00 -10.69
CA ASN A 603 19.25 -15.98 -10.68
C ASN A 603 20.50 -15.53 -11.47
N LEU A 604 20.87 -14.26 -11.41
CA LEU A 604 22.10 -13.75 -12.03
C LEU A 604 23.33 -14.25 -11.26
N PHE A 605 24.03 -15.25 -11.79
CA PHE A 605 25.17 -15.91 -11.11
C PHE A 605 24.84 -16.36 -9.67
N ARG A 606 23.62 -16.87 -9.44
CA ARG A 606 23.05 -17.25 -8.14
C ARG A 606 22.73 -16.07 -7.20
N PHE A 607 22.75 -14.85 -7.70
CA PHE A 607 22.23 -13.69 -6.99
C PHE A 607 20.80 -13.37 -7.47
N ASN A 608 19.97 -12.92 -6.55
CA ASN A 608 18.74 -12.21 -6.87
C ASN A 608 19.09 -10.72 -6.91
N VAL A 609 18.86 -10.06 -8.04
CA VAL A 609 19.22 -8.66 -8.28
C VAL A 609 17.99 -7.89 -8.73
N LEU A 610 17.75 -6.74 -8.11
CA LEU A 610 16.75 -5.76 -8.53
C LEU A 610 17.39 -4.38 -8.56
N LEU A 611 17.32 -3.72 -9.69
CA LEU A 611 17.68 -2.32 -9.88
C LEU A 611 16.45 -1.59 -10.40
N SER A 612 15.99 -0.57 -9.69
CA SER A 612 14.95 0.33 -10.18
C SER A 612 15.43 1.78 -10.15
N TYR A 613 15.12 2.51 -11.20
CA TYR A 613 15.33 3.96 -11.27
C TYR A 613 14.06 4.63 -11.76
N THR A 614 13.72 5.77 -11.17
CA THR A 614 12.57 6.58 -11.59
C THR A 614 12.97 8.04 -11.62
N PHE A 615 12.68 8.69 -12.72
CA PHE A 615 12.58 10.14 -12.78
C PHE A 615 11.10 10.53 -12.75
N VAL A 616 10.70 11.40 -11.82
CA VAL A 616 9.31 11.84 -11.66
C VAL A 616 9.24 13.32 -11.36
N ARG A 617 8.33 14.03 -12.04
CA ARG A 617 7.89 15.37 -11.69
C ARG A 617 6.42 15.31 -11.33
N SER A 618 6.04 15.98 -10.25
CA SER A 618 4.66 16.07 -9.77
C SER A 618 4.36 17.52 -9.37
N GLU A 619 3.38 18.13 -10.03
CA GLU A 619 3.06 19.55 -9.88
C GLU A 619 1.53 19.73 -9.91
N PHE A 620 1.02 20.61 -9.04
CA PHE A 620 -0.40 20.97 -8.99
C PHE A 620 -0.56 22.49 -8.99
N THR A 621 -1.69 22.96 -9.55
CA THR A 621 -1.95 24.39 -9.61
C THR A 621 -2.40 24.93 -8.25
N ASN A 622 -1.88 26.09 -7.89
CA ASN A 622 -2.32 26.89 -6.77
C ASN A 622 -3.53 27.80 -7.17
N ARG A 623 -3.96 28.67 -6.25
CA ARG A 623 -5.07 29.61 -6.48
C ARG A 623 -4.87 30.50 -7.72
N GLU A 624 -3.63 30.84 -8.07
CA GLU A 624 -3.27 31.68 -9.22
C GLU A 624 -3.17 30.86 -10.51
N SER A 625 -3.57 29.57 -10.49
CA SER A 625 -3.45 28.63 -11.60
C SER A 625 -1.99 28.35 -12.04
N LYS A 626 -1.01 28.64 -11.18
CA LYS A 626 0.41 28.37 -11.40
C LYS A 626 0.75 26.98 -10.92
N TYR A 627 1.45 26.19 -11.73
CA TYR A 627 1.97 24.90 -11.33
C TYR A 627 3.11 25.06 -10.31
N ILE A 628 2.96 24.43 -9.15
CA ILE A 628 3.97 24.37 -8.09
C ILE A 628 4.27 22.89 -7.77
N PRO A 629 5.51 22.56 -7.38
CA PRO A 629 5.86 21.17 -7.03
C PRO A 629 4.97 20.65 -5.89
N SER A 630 4.47 19.44 -6.03
CA SER A 630 3.81 18.74 -4.92
C SER A 630 4.83 18.30 -3.87
N SER A 631 4.39 17.98 -2.66
CA SER A 631 5.26 17.42 -1.61
C SER A 631 5.89 16.08 -2.01
N TRP A 632 5.43 15.47 -3.10
CA TRP A 632 5.88 14.19 -3.65
C TRP A 632 6.85 14.31 -4.83
N ASP A 633 7.32 15.52 -5.17
CA ASP A 633 8.22 15.79 -6.30
C ASP A 633 9.69 15.51 -5.94
N ASN A 634 10.01 14.25 -5.64
CA ASN A 634 11.38 13.83 -5.30
C ASN A 634 12.36 13.87 -6.48
N ARG A 635 11.90 13.97 -7.71
CA ARG A 635 12.61 13.94 -8.98
C ARG A 635 13.29 12.61 -9.29
N HIS A 636 14.22 12.15 -8.45
CA HIS A 636 15.03 10.96 -8.69
C HIS A 636 14.85 9.94 -7.57
N LEU A 637 14.57 8.71 -7.95
CA LEU A 637 14.51 7.56 -7.03
C LEU A 637 15.37 6.45 -7.61
N LEU A 638 16.27 5.88 -6.82
CA LEU A 638 17.09 4.74 -7.21
C LEU A 638 17.07 3.71 -6.08
N ASN A 639 16.76 2.47 -6.44
CA ASN A 639 16.87 1.35 -5.52
C ASN A 639 17.71 0.25 -6.15
N PHE A 640 18.61 -0.31 -5.38
CA PHE A 640 19.41 -1.47 -5.74
C PHE A 640 19.32 -2.49 -4.62
N VAL A 641 18.84 -3.70 -4.95
CA VAL A 641 18.76 -4.81 -4.01
C VAL A 641 19.51 -5.99 -4.60
N ILE A 642 20.39 -6.58 -3.82
CA ILE A 642 21.09 -7.80 -4.17
C ILE A 642 21.06 -8.77 -3.00
N SER A 643 20.70 -10.03 -3.25
CA SER A 643 20.72 -11.06 -2.22
C SER A 643 21.21 -12.40 -2.78
N ARG A 644 21.75 -13.24 -1.90
CA ARG A 644 22.25 -14.57 -2.26
C ARG A 644 21.99 -15.58 -1.16
N LYS A 645 21.60 -16.79 -1.57
CA LYS A 645 21.55 -17.98 -0.72
C LYS A 645 22.91 -18.67 -0.72
N PHE A 646 23.39 -19.02 0.45
CA PHE A 646 24.63 -19.77 0.66
C PHE A 646 24.34 -21.19 1.20
N LYS A 647 25.37 -22.00 1.29
CA LYS A 647 25.27 -23.33 1.92
C LYS A 647 24.80 -23.21 3.38
N TYR A 648 24.25 -24.29 3.90
CA TYR A 648 23.78 -24.42 5.30
C TYR A 648 22.68 -23.41 5.67
N ASN A 649 21.82 -23.04 4.71
CA ASN A 649 20.66 -22.15 4.91
C ASN A 649 21.01 -20.73 5.40
N TRP A 650 22.18 -20.23 5.02
CA TRP A 650 22.51 -18.82 5.13
C TRP A 650 21.96 -18.05 3.94
N GLN A 651 21.50 -16.84 4.18
CA GLN A 651 21.19 -15.86 3.15
C GLN A 651 21.72 -14.50 3.57
N ALA A 652 22.28 -13.74 2.66
CA ALA A 652 22.67 -12.35 2.89
C ALA A 652 22.08 -11.47 1.78
N GLY A 653 21.74 -10.24 2.13
CA GLY A 653 21.22 -9.23 1.24
C GLY A 653 21.71 -7.84 1.58
N ILE A 654 21.81 -6.99 0.56
CA ILE A 654 22.15 -5.57 0.65
C ILE A 654 21.10 -4.80 -0.13
N LYS A 655 20.64 -3.68 0.43
CA LYS A 655 19.76 -2.74 -0.23
C LYS A 655 20.33 -1.33 -0.12
N PHE A 656 20.46 -0.67 -1.25
CA PHE A 656 20.79 0.75 -1.34
C PHE A 656 19.58 1.51 -1.88
N ARG A 657 19.25 2.62 -1.24
CA ARG A 657 18.21 3.55 -1.66
C ARG A 657 18.75 4.95 -1.78
N PHE A 658 18.36 5.62 -2.85
CA PHE A 658 18.59 7.05 -3.06
C PHE A 658 17.26 7.70 -3.43
N ALA A 659 16.98 8.85 -2.82
CA ALA A 659 15.87 9.72 -3.22
C ALA A 659 16.35 11.16 -3.31
N GLY A 660 15.95 11.86 -4.36
CA GLY A 660 16.17 13.30 -4.47
C GLY A 660 15.45 14.04 -3.35
N GLY A 661 15.96 15.20 -2.97
CA GLY A 661 15.39 15.99 -1.88
C GLY A 661 13.93 16.37 -2.13
N ALA A 662 13.07 16.15 -1.15
CA ALA A 662 11.68 16.55 -1.20
C ALA A 662 11.54 18.08 -1.15
N PRO A 663 10.53 18.68 -1.82
CA PRO A 663 10.20 20.07 -1.63
C PRO A 663 9.74 20.35 -0.20
N TYR A 664 9.99 21.56 0.29
CA TYR A 664 9.44 22.05 1.55
C TYR A 664 9.15 23.54 1.52
N THR A 665 8.33 23.99 2.45
CA THR A 665 7.82 25.34 2.54
C THR A 665 8.52 26.09 3.69
N PRO A 666 9.03 27.31 3.50
CA PRO A 666 9.58 28.11 4.58
C PRO A 666 8.49 28.56 5.57
N TYR A 667 8.90 29.05 6.74
CA TYR A 667 7.99 29.62 7.72
C TYR A 667 7.61 31.07 7.39
N ASP A 668 6.36 31.43 7.63
CA ASP A 668 5.90 32.80 7.81
C ASP A 668 6.30 33.27 9.22
N LEU A 669 7.46 33.92 9.32
CA LEU A 669 7.98 34.40 10.61
C LEU A 669 7.11 35.50 11.23
N GLY A 670 6.49 36.33 10.36
CA GLY A 670 5.59 37.41 10.79
C GLY A 670 4.39 36.88 11.54
N LYS A 671 3.70 35.91 10.93
CA LYS A 671 2.55 35.22 11.56
C LYS A 671 2.98 34.33 12.72
N SER A 672 4.07 33.56 12.58
CA SER A 672 4.55 32.61 13.60
C SER A 672 4.94 33.31 14.90
N SER A 673 5.48 34.52 14.85
CA SER A 673 5.91 35.26 16.04
C SER A 673 4.77 35.85 16.86
N LEU A 674 3.56 36.01 16.30
CA LEU A 674 2.42 36.51 17.06
C LEU A 674 2.06 35.54 18.19
N VAL A 675 1.97 36.05 19.42
CA VAL A 675 1.63 35.26 20.61
C VAL A 675 0.29 34.54 20.42
N SER A 676 -0.73 35.25 19.94
CA SER A 676 -2.06 34.71 19.69
C SER A 676 -2.08 33.61 18.64
N ALA A 677 -1.21 33.69 17.62
CA ALA A 677 -1.09 32.67 16.60
C ALA A 677 -0.31 31.44 17.13
N TRP A 678 0.83 31.66 17.76
CA TRP A 678 1.67 30.61 18.31
C TRP A 678 0.93 29.74 19.34
N ASP A 679 0.22 30.38 20.30
CA ASP A 679 -0.44 29.69 21.41
C ASP A 679 -1.56 28.73 20.96
N VAL A 680 -2.06 28.87 19.72
CA VAL A 680 -3.07 27.99 19.15
C VAL A 680 -2.50 26.61 18.77
N GLN A 681 -1.24 26.55 18.27
CA GLN A 681 -0.69 25.30 17.76
C GLN A 681 0.71 24.96 18.25
N SER A 682 1.37 25.88 19.00
CA SER A 682 2.73 25.74 19.57
C SER A 682 3.81 25.43 18.52
N ARG A 683 3.58 25.82 17.26
CA ARG A 683 4.51 25.62 16.13
C ARG A 683 4.42 26.77 15.13
N GLY A 684 5.46 26.89 14.27
CA GLY A 684 5.47 27.88 13.21
C GLY A 684 4.39 27.67 12.16
N TYR A 685 3.94 28.76 11.53
CA TYR A 685 3.07 28.76 10.36
C TYR A 685 3.90 28.72 9.09
N LEU A 686 3.47 27.94 8.11
CA LEU A 686 4.12 27.88 6.80
C LEU A 686 3.72 29.10 5.95
N ASP A 687 4.68 29.60 5.17
CA ASP A 687 4.42 30.64 4.15
C ASP A 687 3.84 30.00 2.89
N TYR A 688 2.53 29.93 2.80
CA TYR A 688 1.84 29.34 1.65
C TYR A 688 2.02 30.15 0.34
N SER A 689 2.48 31.41 0.40
CA SER A 689 2.83 32.15 -0.80
C SER A 689 4.10 31.62 -1.47
N SER A 690 4.97 30.99 -0.68
CA SER A 690 6.23 30.35 -1.09
C SER A 690 6.15 28.81 -0.94
N TYR A 691 4.97 28.22 -1.11
CA TYR A 691 4.75 26.79 -0.90
C TYR A 691 5.68 25.93 -1.75
N ASN A 692 6.37 24.98 -1.11
CA ASN A 692 7.31 24.05 -1.74
C ASN A 692 8.40 24.73 -2.60
N SER A 693 8.76 25.97 -2.28
CA SER A 693 9.78 26.75 -3.00
C SER A 693 11.21 26.29 -2.70
N LEU A 694 11.43 25.69 -1.56
CA LEU A 694 12.72 25.15 -1.11
C LEU A 694 12.80 23.64 -1.31
N ARG A 695 14.02 23.08 -1.22
CA ARG A 695 14.24 21.66 -1.40
C ARG A 695 15.30 21.14 -0.42
N LEU A 696 15.00 20.01 0.20
CA LEU A 696 15.92 19.30 1.09
C LEU A 696 17.08 18.68 0.30
N GLY A 697 18.12 18.29 0.99
CA GLY A 697 19.19 17.45 0.46
C GLY A 697 18.68 16.07 0.05
N SER A 698 19.45 15.36 -0.79
CA SER A 698 19.11 14.00 -1.18
C SER A 698 19.21 13.03 0.02
N PHE A 699 18.37 12.01 0.00
CA PHE A 699 18.38 10.93 0.98
C PHE A 699 19.13 9.72 0.43
N ASN A 700 19.99 9.11 1.28
CA ASN A 700 20.75 7.90 0.96
C ASN A 700 20.64 6.92 2.13
N GLN A 701 20.45 5.65 1.84
CA GLN A 701 20.41 4.61 2.86
C GLN A 701 20.99 3.30 2.32
N LEU A 702 21.88 2.69 3.08
CA LEU A 702 22.40 1.35 2.83
C LEU A 702 21.99 0.43 3.99
N ASP A 703 21.31 -0.66 3.66
CA ASP A 703 20.84 -1.66 4.61
C ASP A 703 21.48 -3.01 4.30
N ILE A 704 21.83 -3.77 5.34
CA ILE A 704 22.43 -5.09 5.25
C ILE A 704 21.64 -6.06 6.11
N ARG A 705 21.30 -7.21 5.55
CA ARG A 705 20.60 -8.27 6.26
C ARG A 705 21.28 -9.60 6.08
N ILE A 706 21.36 -10.38 7.16
CA ILE A 706 21.87 -11.75 7.18
C ILE A 706 20.84 -12.61 7.89
N ASP A 707 20.45 -13.71 7.25
CA ASP A 707 19.48 -14.68 7.77
C ASP A 707 20.12 -16.05 7.90
N LYS A 708 19.71 -16.79 8.94
CA LYS A 708 20.08 -18.18 9.17
C LYS A 708 18.86 -19.02 9.53
N GLY A 709 18.60 -20.06 8.74
CA GLY A 709 17.58 -21.06 9.02
C GLY A 709 18.14 -22.31 9.69
N PHE A 710 17.49 -22.77 10.75
CA PHE A 710 17.71 -24.05 11.42
C PHE A 710 16.44 -24.90 11.31
N TYR A 711 16.53 -26.05 10.65
CA TYR A 711 15.37 -26.90 10.38
C TYR A 711 15.52 -28.22 11.14
N PHE A 712 14.79 -28.32 12.26
CA PHE A 712 14.71 -29.52 13.09
C PHE A 712 13.52 -30.40 12.68
N GLN A 713 13.41 -31.58 13.22
CA GLN A 713 12.34 -32.52 12.85
C GLN A 713 10.93 -32.06 13.23
N LYS A 714 10.79 -31.34 14.37
CA LYS A 714 9.47 -30.93 14.91
C LYS A 714 9.25 -29.44 14.88
N TRP A 715 10.29 -28.64 14.66
CA TRP A 715 10.23 -27.18 14.63
C TRP A 715 11.36 -26.61 13.78
N SER A 716 11.25 -25.35 13.44
CA SER A 716 12.31 -24.61 12.76
C SER A 716 12.53 -23.27 13.44
N LEU A 717 13.78 -22.78 13.41
CA LEU A 717 14.16 -21.48 13.91
C LEU A 717 14.78 -20.66 12.79
N MET A 718 14.26 -19.46 12.58
CA MET A 718 14.86 -18.49 11.68
C MET A 718 15.37 -17.32 12.50
N VAL A 719 16.66 -17.03 12.39
CA VAL A 719 17.32 -15.90 13.05
C VAL A 719 17.80 -14.95 11.96
N TYR A 720 17.61 -13.65 12.15
CA TYR A 720 18.16 -12.65 11.25
C TYR A 720 18.74 -11.46 12.00
N LEU A 721 19.74 -10.86 11.38
CA LEU A 721 20.31 -9.57 11.75
C LEU A 721 20.05 -8.61 10.59
N ASP A 722 19.34 -7.53 10.85
CA ASP A 722 19.00 -6.48 9.88
C ASP A 722 19.56 -5.15 10.39
N VAL A 723 20.61 -4.67 9.73
CA VAL A 723 21.28 -3.40 10.07
C VAL A 723 20.85 -2.37 9.05
N GLN A 724 20.09 -1.38 9.52
CA GLN A 724 19.61 -0.29 8.69
C GLN A 724 20.56 0.90 8.77
N ASN A 725 20.65 1.64 7.66
CA ASN A 725 21.46 2.85 7.55
C ASN A 725 22.92 2.64 8.00
N VAL A 726 23.56 1.62 7.46
CA VAL A 726 24.97 1.26 7.78
C VAL A 726 25.94 2.42 7.57
N LEU A 727 25.63 3.34 6.67
CA LEU A 727 26.43 4.54 6.38
C LEU A 727 26.24 5.66 7.42
N ASN A 728 25.33 5.47 8.38
CA ASN A 728 24.94 6.50 9.36
C ASN A 728 24.59 7.84 8.70
N PHE A 729 23.91 7.78 7.56
CA PHE A 729 23.48 8.96 6.80
C PHE A 729 22.44 9.71 7.60
N GLN A 730 22.62 11.01 7.79
CA GLN A 730 21.68 11.91 8.43
C GLN A 730 20.84 12.61 7.36
N ALA A 731 19.54 12.30 7.33
CA ALA A 731 18.61 12.95 6.42
C ALA A 731 18.34 14.38 6.87
N GLN A 732 18.49 15.33 5.95
CA GLN A 732 18.13 16.71 6.23
C GLN A 732 16.62 16.82 6.47
N GLN A 733 16.24 17.54 7.52
CA GLN A 733 14.86 17.93 7.85
C GLN A 733 14.74 19.45 7.75
N PRO A 734 13.53 20.00 7.53
CA PRO A 734 13.32 21.41 7.72
C PRO A 734 13.65 21.81 9.15
N ALA A 735 14.37 22.92 9.36
CA ALA A 735 14.66 23.42 10.70
C ALA A 735 13.33 23.67 11.46
N ILE A 736 13.30 23.33 12.74
CA ILE A 736 12.13 23.48 13.58
C ILE A 736 12.14 24.85 14.25
N LEU A 737 11.00 25.57 14.19
CA LEU A 737 10.84 26.87 14.82
C LEU A 737 10.32 26.69 16.25
N ILE A 738 10.96 27.32 17.22
CA ILE A 738 10.58 27.28 18.64
C ILE A 738 10.62 28.68 19.28
N ASN A 739 9.87 28.87 20.39
CA ASN A 739 9.80 30.13 21.14
C ASN A 739 10.63 30.14 22.43
N THR A 740 11.32 29.04 22.73
CA THR A 740 12.15 28.90 23.92
C THR A 740 13.59 29.21 23.59
N GLN A 741 14.23 30.08 24.39
CA GLN A 741 15.64 30.45 24.24
C GLN A 741 16.59 29.35 24.80
N PRO A 742 17.88 29.36 24.49
CA PRO A 742 18.82 28.33 24.97
C PRO A 742 18.89 28.20 26.50
N ASP A 743 18.60 29.27 27.25
CA ASP A 743 18.52 29.28 28.70
C ASP A 743 17.18 28.79 29.28
N GLY A 744 16.27 28.38 28.41
CA GLY A 744 14.94 27.94 28.78
C GLY A 744 13.92 29.06 28.95
N SER A 745 14.27 30.31 28.77
CA SER A 745 13.38 31.46 28.89
C SER A 745 12.48 31.60 27.63
N VAL A 746 11.31 32.22 27.79
CA VAL A 746 10.41 32.61 26.69
C VAL A 746 10.35 34.13 26.66
N ILE A 747 10.90 34.75 25.63
CA ILE A 747 10.97 36.20 25.49
C ILE A 747 9.76 36.67 24.68
N ARG A 748 9.02 37.64 25.25
CA ARG A 748 7.94 38.37 24.58
C ARG A 748 8.34 39.83 24.40
N TYR A 749 7.90 40.44 23.31
CA TYR A 749 8.06 41.86 23.02
C TYR A 749 6.83 42.40 22.28
N THR A 750 6.63 43.70 22.34
CA THR A 750 5.57 44.37 21.59
C THR A 750 6.20 44.99 20.35
N ASP A 751 5.64 44.72 19.18
CA ASP A 751 6.08 45.34 17.92
C ASP A 751 5.60 46.78 17.80
N PRO A 752 6.11 47.57 16.82
CA PRO A 752 5.70 48.97 16.62
C PRO A 752 4.19 49.13 16.29
N GLN A 753 3.52 48.04 15.87
CA GLN A 753 2.08 48.03 15.59
C GLN A 753 1.24 47.69 16.82
N GLY A 754 1.88 47.41 17.97
CA GLY A 754 1.21 47.08 19.24
C GLY A 754 0.91 45.60 19.41
N ASN A 755 1.39 44.68 18.54
CA ASN A 755 1.15 43.26 18.68
C ASN A 755 2.16 42.61 19.62
N GLU A 756 1.70 41.72 20.47
CA GLU A 756 2.58 40.87 21.28
C GLU A 756 3.18 39.76 20.43
N ARG A 757 4.51 39.60 20.52
CA ARG A 757 5.31 38.64 19.74
C ARG A 757 6.25 37.83 20.60
N TYR A 758 6.50 36.59 20.21
CA TYR A 758 7.59 35.78 20.72
C TYR A 758 8.87 36.04 19.92
N GLN A 759 10.01 36.05 20.62
CA GLN A 759 11.31 35.92 19.99
C GLN A 759 11.51 34.44 19.63
N LEU A 760 11.46 34.12 18.34
CA LEU A 760 11.61 32.77 17.83
C LEU A 760 13.06 32.47 17.45
N ARG A 761 13.44 31.20 17.52
CA ARG A 761 14.67 30.65 16.95
C ARG A 761 14.43 29.29 16.29
N THR A 762 15.38 28.86 15.48
CA THR A 762 15.37 27.53 14.87
C THR A 762 16.26 26.56 15.62
N ILE A 763 15.85 25.29 15.61
CA ILE A 763 16.69 24.15 15.98
C ILE A 763 16.74 23.19 14.78
N ASP A 764 17.89 22.52 14.60
CA ASP A 764 18.14 21.54 13.55
C ASP A 764 17.68 20.12 13.95
#